data_246797ca2a1e6df79aea703a8bf3c4b3
#
_entry.id   246797ca2a1e6df79aea703a8bf3c4b3
#
_cell.length_a   1.000
_cell.length_b   1.000
_cell.length_c   1.000
_cell.angle_alpha   90.00
_cell.angle_beta   90.00
_cell.angle_gamma   90.00
#
_symmetry.space_group_name_H-M   'P 1'
#
loop_
_entity.id
_entity.type
_entity.pdbx_description
1 polymer ?
#
loop_
_entity_poly.entity_id
_entity_poly.type
_entity_poly.pdbx_seq_one_letter_code
_entity_poly.pdbx_strand_id
1 'polypeptide(L)'
;MEKDLQLRVNEKLDVENILKDLDKYTPKRRGWTWRQPAENLQMGPFIYKDASTPLENSVALPSAKYFGDIDPQPLPVITTEIASGRFEDDIRRMRMAAWHGADHIMVIRTAGQSHYDGLIEGTPQGIGGVPITRKQVRAQRKALDLIEEEVGRPINYHSYVSGVAGPDIAVMFAEEGVNGAHQDPQYNVLYRNINMIRSFIDACESKTIMTWADMAQIDGAHNANATAREAWKVMPELMVQHALNSIFSLKVGMKKSNICLSTVPPTAPPAPSMYLDLPYAVALREMFEGYRMRAQMNTKYMEASTREATVTHVLNLLISKLTRADIQSTITPDEGRNVPWHIYNIEACDTAKQALIGMDGLMDMVQLKREGVLGDTVRELKERAVLFMEEIIEAGGYFNAVEQGFFVDSGYYPERNGDGIARQIDGGIGAGTVFERDEDYMAPVTAHFGYNNVKQYDEALVSEPSKLIDGCTLEVPEKIVYIDELDENDNVNVRMEETKEFRHSSMIKPEVEWQADGTVLLTMFLPTSKRIAEFAAIEFAKKMNLEEVEVINREVMQEAEGTRIELKGRVPFSIDINSLVIPPEPEILSEDEIREDIEKTPLKIVAATVGEDEHSVGLREVIDIKHGGIEKYGVEVHYLGTSVPVEKLVDAAIELKADAILASTIISHDDIHYKNMKRIHELAVEKGIRDKIMIGCGGTQVTPEVAVKQGVDAGFGRGSKGIHVATFLVKKRREMREGK
;
A
#
# COMPACT_ATOMS: atom_id res chain seq x y z
N MET A 1 -10.66 28.08 20.51
CA MET A 1 -10.43 26.84 19.75
C MET A 1 -9.75 27.24 18.47
N GLU A 2 -8.42 27.08 18.40
CA GLU A 2 -7.69 27.23 17.16
C GLU A 2 -8.29 26.26 16.16
N LYS A 3 -8.60 26.76 14.97
CA LYS A 3 -8.97 25.90 13.86
C LYS A 3 -7.75 25.01 13.59
N ASP A 4 -7.84 23.74 13.95
CA ASP A 4 -6.88 22.77 13.54
C ASP A 4 -6.68 22.90 12.03
N LEU A 5 -5.42 22.95 11.63
CA LEU A 5 -5.01 23.08 10.24
C LEU A 5 -5.69 21.97 9.42
N GLN A 6 -6.76 22.32 8.72
CA GLN A 6 -7.35 21.41 7.75
C GLN A 6 -6.34 21.19 6.61
N LEU A 7 -5.96 19.95 6.38
CA LEU A 7 -5.18 19.59 5.19
C LEU A 7 -5.95 20.00 3.93
N ARG A 8 -5.26 20.60 2.99
CA ARG A 8 -5.82 20.94 1.68
C ARG A 8 -5.28 19.98 0.63
N VAL A 9 -6.11 19.64 -0.33
CA VAL A 9 -5.80 18.69 -1.42
C VAL A 9 -4.45 18.97 -2.11
N ASN A 10 -4.16 20.21 -2.35
CA ASN A 10 -2.98 20.66 -3.09
C ASN A 10 -1.81 21.08 -2.20
N GLU A 11 -1.93 20.92 -0.88
CA GLU A 11 -0.88 21.26 0.06
C GLU A 11 -0.15 20.00 0.51
N LYS A 12 1.19 20.04 0.46
CA LYS A 12 2.03 18.99 1.03
C LYS A 12 1.86 18.95 2.55
N LEU A 13 2.03 17.75 3.13
CA LEU A 13 2.17 17.64 4.59
C LEU A 13 3.39 18.43 5.04
N ASP A 14 3.15 19.34 5.94
CA ASP A 14 4.21 20.20 6.51
C ASP A 14 4.67 19.59 7.83
N VAL A 15 5.79 18.85 7.76
CA VAL A 15 6.37 18.18 8.94
C VAL A 15 6.80 19.20 9.99
N GLU A 16 7.28 20.38 9.61
CA GLU A 16 7.63 21.44 10.56
C GLU A 16 6.42 21.89 11.37
N ASN A 17 5.28 22.05 10.71
CA ASN A 17 4.02 22.38 11.41
C ASN A 17 3.50 21.22 12.27
N ILE A 18 3.68 19.98 11.86
CA ILE A 18 3.34 18.81 12.68
C ILE A 18 4.20 18.76 13.95
N LEU A 19 5.50 19.03 13.81
CA LEU A 19 6.45 19.06 14.94
C LEU A 19 6.26 20.29 15.84
N LYS A 20 5.66 21.34 15.31
CA LYS A 20 5.41 22.58 16.06
C LYS A 20 4.39 22.34 17.16
N ASP A 21 4.67 22.82 18.34
CA ASP A 21 3.82 22.63 19.51
C ASP A 21 3.49 21.16 19.86
N LEU A 22 4.35 20.24 19.44
CA LEU A 22 4.16 18.80 19.67
C LEU A 22 4.03 18.48 21.16
N ASP A 23 4.74 19.22 22.03
CA ASP A 23 4.65 19.08 23.49
C ASP A 23 3.27 19.47 24.05
N LYS A 24 2.52 20.32 23.34
CA LYS A 24 1.18 20.75 23.70
C LYS A 24 0.10 19.87 23.08
N TYR A 25 0.46 19.05 22.13
CA TYR A 25 -0.47 18.12 21.48
C TYR A 25 -0.80 16.98 22.42
N THR A 26 -2.07 16.74 22.65
CA THR A 26 -2.56 15.56 23.38
C THR A 26 -3.12 14.58 22.38
N PRO A 27 -2.50 13.40 22.25
CA PRO A 27 -2.98 12.36 21.34
C PRO A 27 -4.41 11.94 21.69
N LYS A 28 -5.26 11.85 20.67
CA LYS A 28 -6.62 11.34 20.82
C LYS A 28 -6.57 9.82 20.70
N ARG A 29 -6.53 9.13 21.82
CA ARG A 29 -6.68 7.69 21.81
C ARG A 29 -8.14 7.34 21.50
N ARG A 30 -8.37 6.56 20.47
CA ARG A 30 -9.71 6.20 20.00
C ARG A 30 -10.04 4.73 20.24
N GLY A 31 -9.17 3.98 20.89
CA GLY A 31 -9.28 2.54 20.98
C GLY A 31 -9.10 1.88 19.59
N TRP A 32 -9.36 0.61 19.55
CA TRP A 32 -9.30 -0.16 18.31
C TRP A 32 -10.59 0.00 17.52
N THR A 33 -10.53 0.65 16.39
CA THR A 33 -11.71 0.88 15.54
C THR A 33 -11.55 0.16 14.21
N TRP A 34 -12.60 -0.59 13.88
CA TRP A 34 -12.72 -1.25 12.60
C TRP A 34 -13.71 -0.53 11.74
N ARG A 35 -13.46 -0.52 10.45
CA ARG A 35 -14.47 -0.15 9.50
C ARG A 35 -15.56 -1.23 9.53
N GLN A 36 -16.80 -0.81 9.81
CA GLN A 36 -17.92 -1.73 9.77
C GLN A 36 -18.46 -1.79 8.33
N PRO A 37 -18.76 -2.99 7.81
CA PRO A 37 -19.50 -3.09 6.56
C PRO A 37 -20.89 -2.48 6.77
N ALA A 38 -21.45 -1.86 5.76
CA ALA A 38 -22.87 -1.55 5.78
C ALA A 38 -23.66 -2.87 5.92
N GLU A 39 -24.58 -2.93 6.87
CA GLU A 39 -25.25 -4.19 7.26
C GLU A 39 -26.07 -4.84 6.15
N ASN A 40 -26.32 -4.20 5.04
CA ASN A 40 -27.17 -4.72 3.96
C ASN A 40 -26.64 -4.33 2.58
N LEU A 41 -25.41 -4.69 2.27
CA LEU A 41 -24.92 -4.67 0.89
C LEU A 41 -25.59 -5.82 0.09
N GLN A 42 -26.86 -5.76 -0.09
CA GLN A 42 -27.54 -6.57 -1.08
C GLN A 42 -27.56 -5.78 -2.37
N MET A 43 -26.87 -6.28 -3.37
CA MET A 43 -27.13 -5.85 -4.74
C MET A 43 -28.51 -6.39 -5.11
N GLY A 44 -29.52 -5.56 -4.94
CA GLY A 44 -30.88 -5.84 -5.40
C GLY A 44 -30.92 -5.94 -6.92
N PRO A 45 -32.06 -6.35 -7.50
CA PRO A 45 -32.19 -6.35 -8.94
C PRO A 45 -31.87 -4.93 -9.45
N PHE A 46 -30.94 -4.84 -10.38
CA PHE A 46 -30.61 -3.60 -11.06
C PHE A 46 -31.82 -3.10 -11.83
N ILE A 47 -32.51 -2.13 -11.26
CA ILE A 47 -33.49 -1.34 -11.98
C ILE A 47 -32.75 -0.10 -12.44
N TYR A 48 -32.61 0.09 -13.73
CA TYR A 48 -31.79 1.12 -14.38
C TYR A 48 -32.06 2.59 -13.97
N LYS A 49 -32.98 2.82 -13.07
CA LYS A 49 -33.39 4.17 -12.63
C LYS A 49 -33.28 4.40 -11.14
N ASP A 50 -33.04 3.35 -10.37
CA ASP A 50 -32.98 3.47 -8.91
C ASP A 50 -31.57 3.12 -8.47
N ALA A 51 -30.99 3.99 -7.66
CA ALA A 51 -29.74 3.69 -6.98
C ALA A 51 -29.96 2.43 -6.11
N SER A 52 -28.96 1.56 -6.04
CA SER A 52 -29.03 0.42 -5.10
C SER A 52 -29.13 0.95 -3.67
N THR A 53 -29.79 0.23 -2.78
CA THR A 53 -29.89 0.60 -1.36
C THR A 53 -28.52 0.93 -0.73
N PRO A 54 -27.42 0.23 -1.04
CA PRO A 54 -26.08 0.64 -0.62
C PRO A 54 -25.65 2.01 -1.11
N LEU A 55 -25.98 2.36 -2.36
CA LEU A 55 -25.67 3.67 -2.92
C LEU A 55 -26.54 4.77 -2.32
N GLU A 56 -27.83 4.50 -2.09
CA GLU A 56 -28.74 5.45 -1.41
C GLU A 56 -28.34 5.69 0.04
N ASN A 57 -27.82 4.69 0.71
CA ASN A 57 -27.34 4.77 2.08
C ASN A 57 -25.84 5.16 2.16
N SER A 58 -25.17 5.34 1.03
CA SER A 58 -23.79 5.80 1.03
C SER A 58 -23.72 7.22 1.54
N VAL A 59 -22.97 7.42 2.60
CA VAL A 59 -22.70 8.74 3.14
C VAL A 59 -21.40 9.21 2.51
N ALA A 60 -21.44 10.34 1.83
CA ALA A 60 -20.22 10.96 1.32
C ALA A 60 -19.25 11.18 2.49
N LEU A 61 -18.03 10.70 2.35
CA LEU A 61 -17.01 10.90 3.36
C LEU A 61 -16.64 12.39 3.42
N PRO A 62 -16.25 12.94 4.58
CA PRO A 62 -15.85 14.34 4.70
C PRO A 62 -14.79 14.76 3.69
N SER A 63 -13.92 13.85 3.29
CA SER A 63 -12.94 14.06 2.23
C SER A 63 -13.55 14.28 0.84
N ALA A 64 -14.80 13.86 0.60
CA ALA A 64 -15.46 14.04 -0.69
C ALA A 64 -15.53 15.51 -1.10
N LYS A 65 -15.64 16.44 -0.14
CA LYS A 65 -15.60 17.88 -0.41
C LYS A 65 -14.25 18.37 -0.98
N TYR A 66 -13.17 17.59 -0.82
CA TYR A 66 -11.84 17.92 -1.32
C TYR A 66 -11.52 17.16 -2.60
N PHE A 67 -12.00 15.92 -2.75
CA PHE A 67 -11.53 14.96 -3.73
C PHE A 67 -12.65 14.31 -4.56
N GLY A 68 -13.86 14.78 -4.42
CA GLY A 68 -15.05 14.15 -4.98
C GLY A 68 -15.58 13.02 -4.10
N ASP A 69 -16.57 12.32 -4.59
CA ASP A 69 -17.21 11.24 -3.85
C ASP A 69 -16.26 10.05 -3.69
N ILE A 70 -16.09 9.61 -2.46
CA ILE A 70 -15.30 8.44 -2.13
C ILE A 70 -16.23 7.39 -1.56
N ASP A 71 -16.34 6.27 -2.26
CA ASP A 71 -17.11 5.13 -1.79
C ASP A 71 -16.53 4.54 -0.51
N PRO A 72 -17.38 4.07 0.42
CA PRO A 72 -16.91 3.33 1.59
C PRO A 72 -16.03 2.15 1.16
N GLN A 73 -14.90 1.98 1.85
CA GLN A 73 -14.02 0.86 1.59
C GLN A 73 -14.66 -0.44 2.12
N PRO A 74 -14.64 -1.53 1.35
CA PRO A 74 -15.15 -2.82 1.82
C PRO A 74 -14.28 -3.41 2.92
N LEU A 75 -14.82 -4.34 3.72
CA LEU A 75 -14.00 -5.19 4.60
C LEU A 75 -13.36 -6.34 3.82
N PRO A 76 -12.20 -6.82 4.22
CA PRO A 76 -11.38 -6.46 5.39
C PRO A 76 -10.77 -5.05 5.32
N VAL A 77 -10.36 -4.52 6.47
CA VAL A 77 -9.60 -3.27 6.58
C VAL A 77 -8.23 -3.46 5.93
N ILE A 78 -7.86 -2.56 5.05
CA ILE A 78 -6.56 -2.62 4.37
C ILE A 78 -5.46 -2.10 5.30
N THR A 79 -4.46 -2.93 5.52
CA THR A 79 -3.26 -2.57 6.28
C THR A 79 -2.07 -2.44 5.35
N THR A 80 -1.29 -1.40 5.53
CA THR A 80 0.03 -1.29 4.89
C THR A 80 1.14 -1.09 5.92
N GLU A 81 2.32 -1.59 5.59
CA GLU A 81 3.52 -1.42 6.40
C GLU A 81 4.31 -0.22 5.90
N ILE A 82 4.63 0.70 6.80
CA ILE A 82 5.41 1.88 6.48
C ILE A 82 6.62 1.93 7.42
N ALA A 83 7.79 1.96 6.83
CA ALA A 83 9.02 2.07 7.60
C ALA A 83 10.18 2.55 6.72
N SER A 84 10.21 3.82 6.41
CA SER A 84 11.31 4.41 5.63
C SER A 84 12.61 4.55 6.42
N GLY A 85 12.56 4.38 7.72
CA GLY A 85 13.66 4.72 8.60
C GLY A 85 13.67 6.19 9.05
N ARG A 86 12.82 7.01 8.46
CA ARG A 86 12.70 8.44 8.76
C ARG A 86 11.23 8.77 8.98
N PHE A 87 10.86 9.18 10.17
CA PHE A 87 9.44 9.37 10.48
C PHE A 87 8.82 10.54 9.71
N GLU A 88 9.59 11.53 9.32
CA GLU A 88 9.13 12.64 8.48
C GLU A 88 8.72 12.17 7.07
N ASP A 89 9.37 11.17 6.52
CA ASP A 89 8.97 10.51 5.27
C ASP A 89 7.80 9.55 5.49
N ASP A 90 7.77 8.83 6.60
CA ASP A 90 6.65 7.96 6.98
C ASP A 90 5.34 8.75 7.07
N ILE A 91 5.37 9.95 7.63
CA ILE A 91 4.20 10.85 7.71
C ILE A 91 3.61 11.13 6.33
N ARG A 92 4.44 11.42 5.34
CA ARG A 92 3.99 11.64 3.95
C ARG A 92 3.39 10.38 3.35
N ARG A 93 4.03 9.24 3.60
CA ARG A 93 3.58 7.93 3.10
C ARG A 93 2.26 7.50 3.70
N MET A 94 2.03 7.77 4.99
CA MET A 94 0.75 7.53 5.66
C MET A 94 -0.40 8.22 4.94
N ARG A 95 -0.23 9.47 4.52
CA ARG A 95 -1.25 10.21 3.77
C ARG A 95 -1.54 9.56 2.43
N MET A 96 -0.49 9.21 1.67
CA MET A 96 -0.65 8.54 0.38
C MET A 96 -1.34 7.18 0.54
N ALA A 97 -0.93 6.38 1.51
CA ALA A 97 -1.55 5.08 1.77
C ALA A 97 -3.04 5.21 2.16
N ALA A 98 -3.38 6.17 3.01
CA ALA A 98 -4.77 6.44 3.39
C ALA A 98 -5.63 6.85 2.19
N TRP A 99 -5.10 7.65 1.27
CA TRP A 99 -5.74 8.01 0.03
C TRP A 99 -6.08 6.80 -0.84
N HIS A 100 -5.18 5.83 -0.88
CA HIS A 100 -5.31 4.60 -1.64
C HIS A 100 -6.04 3.48 -0.90
N GLY A 101 -6.65 3.79 0.25
CA GLY A 101 -7.59 2.92 0.95
C GLY A 101 -7.06 2.24 2.19
N ALA A 102 -5.84 2.50 2.62
CA ALA A 102 -5.34 1.98 3.88
C ALA A 102 -6.07 2.62 5.07
N ASP A 103 -6.71 1.80 5.88
CA ASP A 103 -7.41 2.20 7.11
C ASP A 103 -6.66 1.77 8.37
N HIS A 104 -5.54 1.09 8.19
CA HIS A 104 -4.67 0.60 9.24
C HIS A 104 -3.22 0.76 8.78
N ILE A 105 -2.49 1.60 9.47
CA ILE A 105 -1.09 1.87 9.17
C ILE A 105 -0.22 1.19 10.21
N MET A 106 0.62 0.28 9.76
CA MET A 106 1.60 -0.37 10.59
C MET A 106 2.97 0.29 10.39
N VAL A 107 3.49 0.89 11.43
CA VAL A 107 4.83 1.47 11.40
C VAL A 107 5.81 0.52 12.03
N ILE A 108 6.69 -0.04 11.22
CA ILE A 108 7.69 -0.99 11.69
C ILE A 108 8.79 -0.24 12.45
N ARG A 109 9.04 -0.72 13.65
CA ARG A 109 10.14 -0.28 14.52
C ARG A 109 10.72 -1.51 15.17
N THR A 110 11.88 -1.93 14.74
CA THR A 110 12.51 -3.18 15.18
C THR A 110 13.73 -2.96 16.05
N ALA A 111 14.40 -1.87 15.87
CA ALA A 111 15.56 -1.55 16.68
C ALA A 111 15.15 -1.28 18.13
N GLY A 112 15.91 -1.78 19.06
CA GLY A 112 15.64 -1.64 20.49
C GLY A 112 14.60 -2.59 21.06
N GLN A 113 13.81 -3.28 20.25
CA GLN A 113 12.82 -4.23 20.75
C GLN A 113 13.45 -5.45 21.44
N SER A 114 14.62 -5.88 20.98
CA SER A 114 15.33 -7.02 21.54
C SER A 114 16.20 -6.66 22.74
N HIS A 115 16.63 -5.42 22.84
CA HIS A 115 17.56 -4.94 23.85
C HIS A 115 17.16 -3.58 24.38
N TYR A 116 17.31 -3.37 25.66
CA TYR A 116 17.11 -2.07 26.28
C TYR A 116 18.10 -1.02 25.76
N ASP A 117 19.33 -1.41 25.51
CA ASP A 117 20.35 -0.50 24.97
C ASP A 117 19.87 0.18 23.68
N GLY A 118 19.17 -0.56 22.82
CA GLY A 118 18.61 0.00 21.62
C GLY A 118 17.52 1.05 21.85
N LEU A 119 16.81 0.99 22.98
CA LEU A 119 15.82 1.99 23.38
C LEU A 119 16.48 3.21 24.04
N ILE A 120 17.57 3.00 24.76
CA ILE A 120 18.27 4.01 25.54
C ILE A 120 19.31 4.75 24.69
N GLU A 121 20.19 4.02 24.03
CA GLU A 121 21.30 4.56 23.25
C GLU A 121 20.93 4.80 21.78
N GLY A 122 19.80 4.24 21.38
CA GLY A 122 19.38 4.23 20.00
C GLY A 122 20.08 3.17 19.17
N THR A 123 19.60 3.02 17.95
CA THR A 123 20.22 2.15 16.98
C THR A 123 20.43 2.95 15.69
N PRO A 124 21.47 2.64 14.92
CA PRO A 124 21.67 3.28 13.62
C PRO A 124 20.41 3.16 12.78
N GLN A 125 20.04 4.23 12.12
CA GLN A 125 18.98 4.19 11.15
C GLN A 125 19.37 3.29 9.98
N GLY A 126 18.44 2.56 9.47
CA GLY A 126 18.70 1.67 8.36
C GLY A 126 17.48 0.78 8.10
N ILE A 127 17.62 -0.16 7.22
CA ILE A 127 16.55 -1.07 6.83
C ILE A 127 15.97 -1.77 8.07
N GLY A 128 14.73 -1.41 8.44
CA GLY A 128 14.01 -1.98 9.58
C GLY A 128 14.46 -1.49 10.97
N GLY A 129 15.35 -0.49 11.05
CA GLY A 129 15.95 -0.05 12.28
C GLY A 129 15.78 1.43 12.59
N VAL A 130 14.59 1.86 12.97
CA VAL A 130 14.41 3.21 13.50
C VAL A 130 14.19 3.13 14.99
N PRO A 131 14.88 3.95 15.78
CA PRO A 131 14.62 4.05 17.21
C PRO A 131 13.15 4.43 17.44
N ILE A 132 12.52 3.81 18.42
CA ILE A 132 11.18 4.20 18.86
C ILE A 132 11.35 5.34 19.86
N THR A 133 10.99 6.54 19.44
CA THR A 133 10.98 7.70 20.33
C THR A 133 9.55 8.20 20.54
N ARG A 134 9.28 8.78 21.69
CA ARG A 134 7.97 9.40 21.97
C ARG A 134 7.64 10.49 20.97
N LYS A 135 8.59 11.31 20.60
CA LYS A 135 8.46 12.37 19.61
C LYS A 135 7.96 11.83 18.27
N GLN A 136 8.57 10.74 17.78
CA GLN A 136 8.17 10.13 16.52
C GLN A 136 6.76 9.56 16.58
N VAL A 137 6.44 8.80 17.63
CA VAL A 137 5.10 8.21 17.81
C VAL A 137 4.03 9.29 17.90
N ARG A 138 4.30 10.35 18.67
CA ARG A 138 3.40 11.49 18.83
C ARG A 138 3.20 12.26 17.53
N ALA A 139 4.26 12.52 16.78
CA ALA A 139 4.20 13.19 15.48
C ALA A 139 3.41 12.37 14.46
N GLN A 140 3.63 11.06 14.40
CA GLN A 140 2.89 10.14 13.54
C GLN A 140 1.40 10.09 13.92
N ARG A 141 1.08 10.02 15.22
CA ARG A 141 -0.33 10.05 15.65
C ARG A 141 -1.00 11.38 15.30
N LYS A 142 -0.31 12.48 15.52
CA LYS A 142 -0.82 13.81 15.13
C LYS A 142 -1.07 13.91 13.62
N ALA A 143 -0.16 13.40 12.82
CA ALA A 143 -0.32 13.34 11.37
C ALA A 143 -1.53 12.50 10.97
N LEU A 144 -1.69 11.32 11.58
CA LEU A 144 -2.85 10.46 11.31
C LEU A 144 -4.17 11.09 11.74
N ASP A 145 -4.21 11.85 12.83
CA ASP A 145 -5.41 12.60 13.24
C ASP A 145 -5.84 13.62 12.17
N LEU A 146 -4.87 14.29 11.53
CA LEU A 146 -5.13 15.20 10.42
C LEU A 146 -5.61 14.46 9.16
N ILE A 147 -4.97 13.32 8.87
CA ILE A 147 -5.32 12.48 7.71
C ILE A 147 -6.71 11.87 7.88
N GLU A 148 -7.09 11.44 9.08
CA GLU A 148 -8.45 10.96 9.37
C GLU A 148 -9.52 12.01 9.05
N GLU A 149 -9.26 13.28 9.38
CA GLU A 149 -10.18 14.38 9.04
C GLU A 149 -10.28 14.59 7.52
N GLU A 150 -9.16 14.41 6.81
CA GLU A 150 -9.11 14.54 5.35
C GLU A 150 -9.87 13.42 4.65
N VAL A 151 -9.60 12.17 4.99
CA VAL A 151 -10.21 10.99 4.34
C VAL A 151 -11.58 10.62 4.90
N GLY A 152 -11.98 11.19 6.03
CA GLY A 152 -13.30 11.03 6.66
C GLY A 152 -13.53 9.67 7.29
N ARG A 153 -12.49 8.94 7.63
CA ARG A 153 -12.60 7.64 8.28
C ARG A 153 -11.50 7.42 9.30
N PRO A 154 -11.73 6.56 10.33
CA PRO A 154 -10.70 6.25 11.32
C PRO A 154 -9.56 5.49 10.68
N ILE A 155 -8.33 5.81 11.10
CA ILE A 155 -7.12 5.11 10.69
C ILE A 155 -6.46 4.56 11.94
N ASN A 156 -6.35 3.24 12.01
CA ASN A 156 -5.66 2.57 13.10
C ASN A 156 -4.15 2.72 12.94
N TYR A 157 -3.51 3.15 14.01
CA TYR A 157 -2.05 3.20 14.11
C TYR A 157 -1.55 1.98 14.87
N HIS A 158 -0.61 1.28 14.29
CA HIS A 158 -0.09 0.01 14.78
C HIS A 158 1.43 -0.01 14.76
N SER A 159 2.05 -0.66 15.75
CA SER A 159 3.48 -0.91 15.79
C SER A 159 3.80 -2.20 16.58
N TYR A 160 4.98 -2.30 17.18
CA TYR A 160 5.46 -3.48 17.86
C TYR A 160 5.79 -3.19 19.33
N VAL A 161 5.38 -4.06 20.23
CA VAL A 161 5.73 -4.04 21.67
C VAL A 161 6.36 -5.36 22.10
N SER A 162 6.98 -6.07 21.20
CA SER A 162 7.75 -7.28 21.52
C SER A 162 9.18 -6.95 21.95
N GLY A 163 9.84 -7.89 22.59
CA GLY A 163 11.19 -7.72 23.11
C GLY A 163 11.23 -7.36 24.59
N VAL A 164 12.42 -7.19 25.14
CA VAL A 164 12.65 -6.92 26.57
C VAL A 164 12.19 -5.52 27.01
N ALA A 165 12.11 -4.59 26.09
CA ALA A 165 11.59 -3.25 26.33
C ALA A 165 10.05 -3.16 26.12
N GLY A 166 9.39 -4.29 25.91
CA GLY A 166 7.96 -4.35 25.61
C GLY A 166 7.06 -3.58 26.57
N PRO A 167 7.21 -3.73 27.90
CA PRO A 167 6.39 -3.00 28.88
C PRO A 167 6.50 -1.48 28.74
N ASP A 168 7.72 -0.94 28.61
CA ASP A 168 7.93 0.50 28.45
C ASP A 168 7.38 1.04 27.13
N ILE A 169 7.56 0.30 26.06
CA ILE A 169 7.00 0.63 24.76
C ILE A 169 5.48 0.61 24.81
N ALA A 170 4.88 -0.36 25.50
CA ALA A 170 3.43 -0.44 25.69
C ALA A 170 2.87 0.78 26.41
N VAL A 171 3.55 1.26 27.46
CA VAL A 171 3.19 2.50 28.16
C VAL A 171 3.23 3.69 27.21
N MET A 172 4.34 3.87 26.52
CA MET A 172 4.50 4.95 25.56
C MET A 172 3.40 4.92 24.48
N PHE A 173 3.11 3.76 23.93
CA PHE A 173 2.06 3.62 22.91
C PHE A 173 0.67 3.92 23.45
N ALA A 174 0.37 3.46 24.67
CA ALA A 174 -0.89 3.74 25.34
C ALA A 174 -1.12 5.24 25.52
N GLU A 175 -0.09 5.98 25.88
CA GLU A 175 -0.14 7.41 26.10
C GLU A 175 -0.15 8.22 24.80
N GLU A 176 0.55 7.77 23.78
CA GLU A 176 0.66 8.48 22.50
C GLU A 176 -0.43 8.09 21.48
N GLY A 177 -1.44 7.33 21.92
CA GLY A 177 -2.63 7.07 21.10
C GLY A 177 -2.44 6.02 19.99
N VAL A 178 -1.53 5.08 20.15
CA VAL A 178 -1.39 3.92 19.28
C VAL A 178 -2.57 2.98 19.52
N ASN A 179 -3.20 2.50 18.45
CA ASN A 179 -4.43 1.72 18.52
C ASN A 179 -4.17 0.22 18.78
N GLY A 180 -3.04 -0.28 18.32
CA GLY A 180 -2.69 -1.69 18.46
C GLY A 180 -1.20 -1.96 18.30
N ALA A 181 -0.78 -3.14 18.72
CA ALA A 181 0.60 -3.53 18.60
C ALA A 181 0.78 -5.05 18.44
N HIS A 182 1.83 -5.43 17.77
CA HIS A 182 2.32 -6.80 17.80
C HIS A 182 2.87 -7.13 19.18
N GLN A 183 2.42 -8.26 19.73
CA GLN A 183 2.95 -8.81 20.98
C GLN A 183 2.95 -10.34 20.90
N ASP A 184 4.13 -10.92 20.72
CA ASP A 184 4.34 -12.33 20.46
C ASP A 184 5.63 -12.85 21.13
N PRO A 185 5.57 -13.35 22.38
CA PRO A 185 6.74 -13.82 23.09
C PRO A 185 7.45 -14.98 22.39
N GLN A 186 6.73 -15.80 21.65
CA GLN A 186 7.29 -16.93 20.94
C GLN A 186 8.29 -16.49 19.86
N TYR A 187 8.04 -15.38 19.17
CA TYR A 187 8.99 -14.81 18.23
C TYR A 187 10.28 -14.36 18.89
N ASN A 188 10.18 -13.78 20.08
CA ASN A 188 11.33 -13.41 20.87
C ASN A 188 12.18 -14.63 21.25
N VAL A 189 11.52 -15.71 21.71
CA VAL A 189 12.18 -16.96 22.10
C VAL A 189 12.83 -17.65 20.91
N LEU A 190 12.02 -17.92 19.88
CA LEU A 190 12.43 -18.79 18.77
C LEU A 190 13.32 -18.09 17.74
N TYR A 191 13.17 -16.79 17.59
CA TYR A 191 13.84 -16.05 16.53
C TYR A 191 14.91 -15.08 17.02
N ARG A 192 14.67 -14.40 18.15
CA ARG A 192 15.58 -13.35 18.66
C ARG A 192 16.52 -13.82 19.77
N ASN A 193 16.43 -15.07 20.19
CA ASN A 193 17.22 -15.62 21.30
C ASN A 193 17.07 -14.86 22.64
N ILE A 194 15.88 -14.32 22.91
CA ILE A 194 15.57 -13.74 24.20
C ILE A 194 15.17 -14.87 25.16
N ASN A 195 15.54 -14.76 26.43
CA ASN A 195 15.19 -15.74 27.44
C ASN A 195 13.69 -16.05 27.47
N MET A 196 13.33 -17.34 27.58
CA MET A 196 11.95 -17.78 27.46
C MET A 196 11.06 -17.20 28.55
N ILE A 197 11.51 -17.31 29.81
CA ILE A 197 10.74 -16.85 30.98
C ILE A 197 10.59 -15.34 30.91
N ARG A 198 11.68 -14.62 30.66
CA ARG A 198 11.66 -13.18 30.47
C ARG A 198 10.69 -12.72 29.39
N SER A 199 10.72 -13.36 28.22
CA SER A 199 9.85 -13.03 27.08
C SER A 199 8.37 -13.13 27.44
N PHE A 200 7.96 -14.16 28.15
CA PHE A 200 6.56 -14.35 28.52
C PHE A 200 6.11 -13.43 29.66
N ILE A 201 6.99 -13.11 30.61
CA ILE A 201 6.67 -12.14 31.67
C ILE A 201 6.51 -10.73 31.06
N ASP A 202 7.48 -10.29 30.31
CA ASP A 202 7.39 -8.96 29.61
C ASP A 202 6.17 -8.89 28.70
N ALA A 203 5.83 -9.99 28.02
CA ALA A 203 4.62 -10.06 27.21
C ALA A 203 3.35 -9.88 28.05
N CYS A 204 3.24 -10.53 29.20
CA CYS A 204 2.09 -10.39 30.09
C CYS A 204 1.95 -8.96 30.60
N GLU A 205 3.04 -8.34 31.00
CA GLU A 205 3.06 -6.94 31.42
C GLU A 205 2.62 -6.00 30.29
N SER A 206 3.20 -6.16 29.11
CA SER A 206 2.81 -5.39 27.93
C SER A 206 1.33 -5.56 27.59
N LYS A 207 0.83 -6.80 27.62
CA LYS A 207 -0.59 -7.12 27.36
C LYS A 207 -1.52 -6.51 28.41
N THR A 208 -1.09 -6.46 29.68
CA THR A 208 -1.84 -5.81 30.75
C THR A 208 -2.02 -4.32 30.46
N ILE A 209 -0.94 -3.64 30.11
CA ILE A 209 -0.97 -2.22 29.73
C ILE A 209 -1.84 -1.99 28.49
N MET A 210 -1.69 -2.82 27.47
CA MET A 210 -2.50 -2.77 26.25
C MET A 210 -3.99 -2.96 26.57
N THR A 211 -4.32 -3.85 27.50
CA THR A 211 -5.70 -4.10 27.93
C THR A 211 -6.31 -2.87 28.61
N TRP A 212 -5.58 -2.22 29.50
CA TRP A 212 -6.05 -0.98 30.16
C TRP A 212 -6.23 0.16 29.18
N ALA A 213 -5.38 0.20 28.17
CA ALA A 213 -5.45 1.21 27.12
C ALA A 213 -6.45 0.87 26.01
N ASP A 214 -7.17 -0.24 26.12
CA ASP A 214 -8.07 -0.75 25.05
C ASP A 214 -7.39 -0.86 23.67
N MET A 215 -6.11 -1.21 23.68
CA MET A 215 -5.33 -1.45 22.47
C MET A 215 -5.58 -2.86 21.97
N ALA A 216 -5.56 -3.02 20.64
CA ALA A 216 -5.59 -4.36 20.06
C ALA A 216 -4.20 -4.99 20.06
N GLN A 217 -4.19 -6.28 20.29
CA GLN A 217 -3.02 -7.10 20.07
C GLN A 217 -3.12 -7.74 18.69
N ILE A 218 -2.14 -7.54 17.85
CA ILE A 218 -1.93 -8.37 16.68
C ILE A 218 -1.00 -9.50 17.09
N ASP A 219 -1.46 -10.73 16.86
CA ASP A 219 -0.68 -11.91 17.16
C ASP A 219 0.25 -12.22 16.00
N GLY A 220 1.53 -11.95 16.20
CA GLY A 220 2.60 -12.30 15.28
C GLY A 220 3.26 -13.64 15.55
N ALA A 221 2.66 -14.51 16.37
CA ALA A 221 3.23 -15.80 16.73
C ALA A 221 3.59 -16.68 15.51
N HIS A 222 2.90 -16.48 14.38
CA HIS A 222 3.26 -17.10 13.11
C HIS A 222 4.69 -16.76 12.65
N ASN A 223 5.21 -15.59 12.97
CA ASN A 223 6.54 -15.17 12.54
C ASN A 223 7.63 -16.11 13.05
N ALA A 224 7.41 -16.78 14.16
CA ALA A 224 8.34 -17.77 14.69
C ALA A 224 8.59 -18.93 13.71
N ASN A 225 7.58 -19.32 12.94
CA ASN A 225 7.65 -20.41 11.98
C ASN A 225 7.40 -19.97 10.53
N ALA A 226 6.65 -18.89 10.29
CA ALA A 226 6.29 -18.43 8.95
C ALA A 226 7.48 -17.87 8.15
N THR A 227 8.58 -17.57 8.80
CA THR A 227 9.85 -17.29 8.15
C THR A 227 10.48 -18.54 7.56
N ALA A 228 9.97 -19.73 7.90
CA ALA A 228 10.35 -20.96 7.25
C ALA A 228 9.80 -21.02 5.82
N ARG A 229 10.58 -21.59 4.92
CA ARG A 229 10.25 -21.65 3.48
C ARG A 229 8.96 -22.38 3.17
N GLU A 230 8.56 -23.31 4.02
CA GLU A 230 7.43 -24.19 3.81
C GLU A 230 6.48 -24.13 5.03
N ALA A 231 6.05 -22.91 5.36
CA ALA A 231 5.17 -22.67 6.51
C ALA A 231 3.89 -23.55 6.50
N TRP A 232 3.43 -23.94 5.32
CA TRP A 232 2.29 -24.88 5.18
C TRP A 232 2.55 -26.29 5.70
N LYS A 233 3.79 -26.68 5.93
CA LYS A 233 4.12 -27.96 6.58
C LYS A 233 3.98 -27.90 8.09
N VAL A 234 3.98 -26.71 8.67
CA VAL A 234 3.96 -26.47 10.11
C VAL A 234 2.70 -25.72 10.58
N MET A 235 1.62 -25.79 9.83
CA MET A 235 0.34 -25.15 10.19
C MET A 235 -0.19 -25.54 11.58
N PRO A 236 -0.18 -26.81 11.99
CA PRO A 236 -0.61 -27.17 13.35
C PRO A 236 0.23 -26.51 14.43
N GLU A 237 1.53 -26.37 14.23
CA GLU A 237 2.43 -25.66 15.15
C GLU A 237 2.09 -24.18 15.24
N LEU A 238 1.75 -23.53 14.12
CA LEU A 238 1.31 -22.14 14.10
C LEU A 238 0.00 -21.97 14.88
N MET A 239 -0.95 -22.88 14.73
CA MET A 239 -2.21 -22.86 15.49
C MET A 239 -1.96 -22.97 16.99
N VAL A 240 -1.02 -23.80 17.41
CA VAL A 240 -0.62 -23.94 18.82
C VAL A 240 0.07 -22.68 19.32
N GLN A 241 0.92 -22.06 18.52
CA GLN A 241 1.53 -20.77 18.86
C GLN A 241 0.47 -19.69 19.13
N HIS A 242 -0.54 -19.59 18.25
CA HIS A 242 -1.66 -18.69 18.46
C HIS A 242 -2.45 -18.99 19.73
N ALA A 243 -2.70 -20.27 20.02
CA ALA A 243 -3.40 -20.69 21.23
C ALA A 243 -2.62 -20.29 22.49
N LEU A 244 -1.32 -20.54 22.51
CA LEU A 244 -0.45 -20.19 23.65
C LEU A 244 -0.42 -18.68 23.89
N ASN A 245 -0.22 -17.89 22.83
CA ASN A 245 -0.19 -16.44 22.95
C ASN A 245 -1.54 -15.88 23.42
N SER A 246 -2.64 -16.41 22.89
CA SER A 246 -4.00 -16.00 23.25
C SER A 246 -4.35 -16.29 24.70
N ILE A 247 -3.88 -17.40 25.27
CA ILE A 247 -4.10 -17.72 26.68
C ILE A 247 -3.58 -16.62 27.60
N PHE A 248 -2.39 -16.11 27.36
CA PHE A 248 -1.82 -15.03 28.16
C PHE A 248 -2.63 -13.73 28.01
N SER A 249 -3.06 -13.42 26.78
CA SER A 249 -3.91 -12.24 26.53
C SER A 249 -5.25 -12.33 27.28
N LEU A 250 -5.90 -13.50 27.28
CA LEU A 250 -7.13 -13.71 28.02
C LEU A 250 -6.92 -13.64 29.54
N LYS A 251 -5.80 -14.18 30.06
CA LYS A 251 -5.50 -14.16 31.48
C LYS A 251 -5.28 -12.76 32.03
N VAL A 252 -4.75 -11.85 31.26
CA VAL A 252 -4.63 -10.43 31.66
C VAL A 252 -5.92 -9.62 31.44
N GLY A 253 -7.01 -10.29 31.00
CA GLY A 253 -8.32 -9.66 30.84
C GLY A 253 -8.56 -8.99 29.51
N MET A 254 -7.73 -9.23 28.49
CA MET A 254 -7.94 -8.70 27.14
C MET A 254 -9.20 -9.29 26.53
N LYS A 255 -10.02 -8.44 25.91
CA LYS A 255 -11.24 -8.90 25.20
C LYS A 255 -10.84 -9.69 23.94
N LYS A 256 -11.59 -10.75 23.65
CA LYS A 256 -11.38 -11.51 22.40
C LYS A 256 -11.40 -10.64 21.14
N SER A 257 -12.28 -9.64 21.12
CA SER A 257 -12.36 -8.68 20.02
C SER A 257 -11.14 -7.76 19.86
N ASN A 258 -10.26 -7.72 20.86
CA ASN A 258 -9.00 -6.98 20.79
C ASN A 258 -7.81 -7.90 20.50
N ILE A 259 -8.03 -9.20 20.33
CA ILE A 259 -7.01 -10.17 19.94
C ILE A 259 -7.21 -10.47 18.45
N CYS A 260 -6.23 -10.11 17.65
CA CYS A 260 -6.25 -10.34 16.21
C CYS A 260 -5.19 -11.37 15.84
N LEU A 261 -5.64 -12.53 15.40
CA LEU A 261 -4.77 -13.63 14.98
C LEU A 261 -4.38 -13.46 13.51
N SER A 262 -3.12 -13.65 13.21
CA SER A 262 -2.66 -13.63 11.82
C SER A 262 -2.90 -14.97 11.14
N THR A 263 -3.62 -14.97 10.03
CA THR A 263 -3.92 -16.16 9.23
C THR A 263 -2.81 -16.49 8.24
N VAL A 264 -1.58 -16.38 8.65
CA VAL A 264 -0.46 -16.83 7.84
C VAL A 264 -0.24 -18.31 8.13
N PRO A 265 -0.18 -19.16 7.20
CA PRO A 265 0.87 -19.28 6.24
C PRO A 265 0.39 -19.02 4.84
N PRO A 266 0.74 -18.00 4.24
CA PRO A 266 0.42 -17.98 2.86
C PRO A 266 1.45 -18.68 2.06
N THR A 267 0.89 -19.38 1.16
CA THR A 267 1.62 -19.88 0.05
C THR A 267 1.64 -18.82 -1.05
N ALA A 268 2.67 -18.85 -1.84
CA ALA A 268 2.74 -18.11 -3.08
C ALA A 268 2.88 -19.12 -4.24
N PRO A 269 2.46 -18.78 -5.47
CA PRO A 269 2.76 -19.61 -6.61
C PRO A 269 4.24 -20.01 -6.66
N PRO A 270 4.60 -21.26 -6.99
CA PRO A 270 3.73 -22.29 -7.57
C PRO A 270 2.92 -23.14 -6.57
N ALA A 271 2.92 -22.85 -5.28
CA ALA A 271 2.16 -23.63 -4.32
C ALA A 271 0.64 -23.37 -4.49
N PRO A 272 -0.21 -24.40 -4.28
CA PRO A 272 -1.65 -24.27 -4.47
C PRO A 272 -2.32 -23.61 -3.27
N SER A 273 -2.27 -22.26 -3.21
CA SER A 273 -2.75 -21.45 -2.08
C SER A 273 -4.17 -21.79 -1.63
N MET A 274 -5.10 -22.00 -2.55
CA MET A 274 -6.47 -22.37 -2.18
C MET A 274 -6.57 -23.72 -1.47
N TYR A 275 -5.65 -24.64 -1.77
CA TYR A 275 -5.63 -25.96 -1.18
C TYR A 275 -4.98 -25.98 0.23
N LEU A 276 -4.13 -25.03 0.50
CA LEU A 276 -3.32 -24.96 1.71
C LEU A 276 -3.83 -23.88 2.66
N ASP A 277 -3.98 -22.66 2.18
CA ASP A 277 -4.27 -21.50 3.04
C ASP A 277 -5.75 -21.38 3.40
N LEU A 278 -6.66 -21.73 2.50
CA LEU A 278 -8.09 -21.67 2.79
C LEU A 278 -8.51 -22.63 3.93
N PRO A 279 -8.13 -23.91 3.94
CA PRO A 279 -8.42 -24.79 5.07
C PRO A 279 -7.82 -24.29 6.39
N TYR A 280 -6.62 -23.74 6.34
CA TYR A 280 -5.98 -23.19 7.53
C TYR A 280 -6.73 -21.98 8.10
N ALA A 281 -7.10 -21.03 7.26
CA ALA A 281 -7.88 -19.86 7.67
C ALA A 281 -9.26 -20.28 8.24
N VAL A 282 -9.91 -21.28 7.63
CA VAL A 282 -11.17 -21.84 8.15
C VAL A 282 -10.95 -22.51 9.51
N ALA A 283 -9.89 -23.30 9.67
CA ALA A 283 -9.58 -23.95 10.92
C ALA A 283 -9.34 -22.93 12.05
N LEU A 284 -8.60 -21.86 11.78
CA LEU A 284 -8.40 -20.75 12.75
C LEU A 284 -9.72 -20.09 13.14
N ARG A 285 -10.62 -19.79 12.17
CA ARG A 285 -11.93 -19.23 12.47
C ARG A 285 -12.77 -20.13 13.36
N GLU A 286 -12.71 -21.44 13.17
CA GLU A 286 -13.45 -22.41 13.97
C GLU A 286 -12.85 -22.62 15.37
N MET A 287 -11.54 -22.55 15.49
CA MET A 287 -10.85 -22.71 16.80
C MET A 287 -10.92 -21.46 17.67
N PHE A 288 -10.89 -20.29 17.05
CA PHE A 288 -10.78 -19.01 17.76
C PHE A 288 -12.01 -18.13 17.54
N GLU A 289 -13.16 -18.65 17.96
CA GLU A 289 -14.43 -17.92 17.84
C GLU A 289 -14.44 -16.63 18.66
N GLY A 290 -14.84 -15.53 18.02
CA GLY A 290 -14.89 -14.20 18.65
C GLY A 290 -13.59 -13.40 18.61
N TYR A 291 -12.53 -13.98 18.05
CA TYR A 291 -11.29 -13.27 17.77
C TYR A 291 -11.35 -12.54 16.42
N ARG A 292 -10.52 -11.51 16.27
CA ARG A 292 -10.25 -10.90 14.97
C ARG A 292 -9.24 -11.72 14.18
N MET A 293 -9.28 -11.59 12.87
CA MET A 293 -8.36 -12.29 11.96
C MET A 293 -7.70 -11.30 11.02
N ARG A 294 -6.38 -11.36 10.96
CA ARG A 294 -5.57 -10.62 10.00
C ARG A 294 -5.02 -11.59 8.97
N ALA A 295 -5.36 -11.37 7.71
CA ALA A 295 -4.69 -12.06 6.62
C ALA A 295 -3.39 -11.34 6.29
N GLN A 296 -2.32 -12.09 6.31
CA GLN A 296 -1.00 -11.62 5.93
C GLN A 296 -0.31 -12.71 5.12
N MET A 297 0.50 -12.32 4.16
CA MET A 297 1.24 -13.27 3.36
C MET A 297 2.66 -13.52 3.83
N ASN A 298 3.13 -14.71 3.49
CA ASN A 298 4.56 -14.99 3.53
C ASN A 298 5.19 -14.55 2.21
N THR A 299 5.94 -13.49 2.26
CA THR A 299 6.54 -12.83 1.12
C THR A 299 7.84 -13.47 0.63
N LYS A 300 8.27 -14.52 1.29
CA LYS A 300 9.59 -15.13 1.09
C LYS A 300 9.87 -15.63 -0.32
N TYR A 301 8.83 -15.95 -1.07
CA TYR A 301 8.94 -16.47 -2.43
C TYR A 301 8.79 -15.43 -3.53
N MET A 302 8.42 -14.21 -3.17
CA MET A 302 8.33 -13.12 -4.13
C MET A 302 9.71 -12.55 -4.37
N GLU A 303 10.26 -12.80 -5.53
CA GLU A 303 11.60 -12.36 -5.90
C GLU A 303 11.59 -10.95 -6.53
N ALA A 304 10.99 -9.97 -5.86
CA ALA A 304 10.80 -8.61 -6.35
C ALA A 304 9.95 -8.50 -7.65
N SER A 305 9.14 -9.52 -7.93
CA SER A 305 8.24 -9.52 -9.08
C SER A 305 6.90 -8.87 -8.71
N THR A 306 6.64 -7.69 -9.26
CA THR A 306 5.35 -6.99 -9.08
C THR A 306 4.16 -7.85 -9.52
N ARG A 307 4.32 -8.60 -10.62
CA ARG A 307 3.28 -9.50 -11.11
C ARG A 307 2.95 -10.62 -10.12
N GLU A 308 3.98 -11.29 -9.58
CA GLU A 308 3.77 -12.36 -8.60
C GLU A 308 3.16 -11.83 -7.32
N ALA A 309 3.66 -10.70 -6.83
CA ALA A 309 3.10 -10.02 -5.66
C ALA A 309 1.60 -9.70 -5.87
N THR A 310 1.24 -9.12 -7.00
CA THR A 310 -0.15 -8.78 -7.34
C THR A 310 -1.05 -10.01 -7.39
N VAL A 311 -0.66 -11.06 -8.11
CA VAL A 311 -1.45 -12.30 -8.22
C VAL A 311 -1.63 -12.95 -6.86
N THR A 312 -0.55 -13.05 -6.10
CA THR A 312 -0.57 -13.65 -4.76
C THR A 312 -1.44 -12.86 -3.81
N HIS A 313 -1.36 -11.52 -3.87
CA HIS A 313 -2.19 -10.63 -3.07
C HIS A 313 -3.68 -10.81 -3.39
N VAL A 314 -4.06 -10.88 -4.66
CA VAL A 314 -5.45 -11.13 -5.08
C VAL A 314 -5.96 -12.49 -4.58
N LEU A 315 -5.16 -13.55 -4.66
CA LEU A 315 -5.54 -14.86 -4.12
C LEU A 315 -5.70 -14.83 -2.60
N ASN A 316 -4.83 -14.13 -1.91
CA ASN A 316 -4.94 -13.96 -0.45
C ASN A 316 -6.18 -13.15 -0.06
N LEU A 317 -6.49 -12.09 -0.80
CA LEU A 317 -7.72 -11.29 -0.63
C LEU A 317 -8.99 -12.13 -0.85
N LEU A 318 -8.97 -13.03 -1.83
CA LEU A 318 -10.08 -13.97 -2.04
C LEU A 318 -10.28 -14.87 -0.81
N ILE A 319 -9.21 -15.44 -0.27
CA ILE A 319 -9.26 -16.25 0.96
C ILE A 319 -9.80 -15.41 2.12
N SER A 320 -9.35 -14.17 2.27
CA SER A 320 -9.81 -13.24 3.29
C SER A 320 -11.31 -12.96 3.20
N LYS A 321 -11.85 -12.75 1.99
CA LYS A 321 -13.30 -12.61 1.77
C LYS A 321 -14.04 -13.89 2.13
N LEU A 322 -13.59 -15.05 1.67
CA LEU A 322 -14.22 -16.35 1.93
C LEU A 322 -14.23 -16.72 3.42
N THR A 323 -13.26 -16.26 4.18
CA THR A 323 -13.10 -16.53 5.62
C THR A 323 -13.46 -15.36 6.52
N ARG A 324 -13.93 -14.26 5.93
CA ARG A 324 -14.33 -13.04 6.64
C ARG A 324 -13.22 -12.50 7.54
N ALA A 325 -12.02 -12.37 6.98
CA ALA A 325 -10.92 -11.71 7.70
C ALA A 325 -11.29 -10.26 8.05
N ASP A 326 -10.83 -9.77 9.18
CA ASP A 326 -11.09 -8.41 9.66
C ASP A 326 -10.08 -7.41 9.10
N ILE A 327 -8.84 -7.86 8.93
CA ILE A 327 -7.74 -7.08 8.38
C ILE A 327 -7.09 -7.84 7.23
N GLN A 328 -6.68 -7.11 6.21
CA GLN A 328 -5.84 -7.58 5.12
C GLN A 328 -4.55 -6.77 5.06
N SER A 329 -3.43 -7.39 5.29
CA SER A 329 -2.14 -6.76 4.99
C SER A 329 -1.89 -6.73 3.49
N THR A 330 -1.42 -5.60 3.02
CA THR A 330 -0.93 -5.47 1.64
C THR A 330 0.38 -6.22 1.48
N ILE A 331 0.66 -6.59 0.24
CA ILE A 331 1.86 -7.32 -0.12
C ILE A 331 2.56 -6.57 -1.23
N THR A 332 3.83 -6.33 -1.01
CA THR A 332 4.69 -5.65 -1.96
C THR A 332 5.74 -6.61 -2.52
N PRO A 333 6.26 -6.34 -3.72
CA PRO A 333 7.27 -7.22 -4.32
C PRO A 333 8.61 -7.21 -3.57
N ASP A 334 8.87 -6.19 -2.80
CA ASP A 334 10.11 -6.01 -2.02
C ASP A 334 9.97 -6.40 -0.55
N GLU A 335 8.78 -6.76 -0.11
CA GLU A 335 8.54 -7.18 1.26
C GLU A 335 9.35 -8.43 1.65
N GLY A 336 9.86 -8.42 2.86
CA GLY A 336 10.76 -9.47 3.38
C GLY A 336 12.22 -9.35 2.92
N ARG A 337 12.56 -8.35 2.11
CA ARG A 337 13.93 -8.03 1.69
C ARG A 337 14.36 -6.65 2.12
N ASN A 338 13.47 -5.70 1.96
CA ASN A 338 13.65 -4.33 2.39
C ASN A 338 12.45 -3.91 3.23
N VAL A 339 12.54 -2.70 3.74
CA VAL A 339 11.34 -1.94 4.08
C VAL A 339 10.64 -1.60 2.78
N PRO A 340 9.33 -1.88 2.65
CA PRO A 340 8.63 -1.66 1.40
C PRO A 340 8.73 -0.23 0.91
N TRP A 341 9.09 -0.07 -0.35
CA TRP A 341 9.13 1.25 -0.99
C TRP A 341 7.72 1.81 -1.14
N HIS A 342 7.56 3.10 -0.97
CA HIS A 342 6.23 3.71 -0.91
C HIS A 342 5.42 3.53 -2.20
N ILE A 343 6.06 3.51 -3.36
CA ILE A 343 5.36 3.25 -4.63
C ILE A 343 4.72 1.86 -4.65
N TYR A 344 5.42 0.85 -4.14
CA TYR A 344 4.88 -0.50 -4.06
C TYR A 344 3.79 -0.63 -3.00
N ASN A 345 3.90 0.10 -1.89
CA ASN A 345 2.84 0.17 -0.89
C ASN A 345 1.54 0.76 -1.45
N ILE A 346 1.65 1.83 -2.24
CA ILE A 346 0.49 2.45 -2.89
C ILE A 346 -0.14 1.49 -3.89
N GLU A 347 0.66 0.87 -4.75
CA GLU A 347 0.17 -0.12 -5.72
C GLU A 347 -0.49 -1.33 -5.04
N ALA A 348 0.05 -1.78 -3.93
CA ALA A 348 -0.52 -2.87 -3.15
C ALA A 348 -1.85 -2.46 -2.49
N CYS A 349 -1.96 -1.25 -1.97
CA CYS A 349 -3.22 -0.70 -1.46
C CYS A 349 -4.29 -0.60 -2.55
N ASP A 350 -3.94 -0.10 -3.73
CA ASP A 350 -4.85 -0.04 -4.89
C ASP A 350 -5.29 -1.44 -5.34
N THR A 351 -4.36 -2.39 -5.39
CA THR A 351 -4.68 -3.80 -5.70
C THR A 351 -5.68 -4.36 -4.71
N ALA A 352 -5.46 -4.13 -3.40
CA ALA A 352 -6.36 -4.58 -2.36
C ALA A 352 -7.74 -3.96 -2.50
N LYS A 353 -7.81 -2.65 -2.67
CA LYS A 353 -9.06 -1.90 -2.85
C LYS A 353 -9.85 -2.39 -4.05
N GLN A 354 -9.21 -2.51 -5.21
CA GLN A 354 -9.86 -2.96 -6.44
C GLN A 354 -10.36 -4.41 -6.33
N ALA A 355 -9.53 -5.30 -5.79
CA ALA A 355 -9.91 -6.70 -5.61
C ALA A 355 -11.09 -6.84 -4.62
N LEU A 356 -11.06 -6.11 -3.50
CA LEU A 356 -12.14 -6.17 -2.50
C LEU A 356 -13.46 -5.60 -3.04
N ILE A 357 -13.41 -4.52 -3.82
CA ILE A 357 -14.58 -3.97 -4.51
C ILE A 357 -15.09 -4.98 -5.55
N GLY A 358 -14.20 -5.58 -6.34
CA GLY A 358 -14.58 -6.57 -7.34
C GLY A 358 -15.15 -7.88 -6.76
N MET A 359 -14.86 -8.17 -5.49
CA MET A 359 -15.38 -9.33 -4.75
C MET A 359 -16.55 -8.97 -3.82
N ASP A 360 -17.08 -7.76 -3.90
CA ASP A 360 -18.24 -7.41 -3.08
C ASP A 360 -19.45 -8.27 -3.46
N GLY A 361 -20.27 -8.66 -2.47
CA GLY A 361 -21.34 -9.62 -2.65
C GLY A 361 -20.92 -11.10 -2.84
N LEU A 362 -19.62 -11.42 -2.88
CA LEU A 362 -19.15 -12.80 -3.06
C LEU A 362 -19.77 -13.76 -2.04
N MET A 363 -19.82 -13.35 -0.77
CA MET A 363 -20.32 -14.20 0.32
C MET A 363 -21.83 -14.42 0.29
N ASP A 364 -22.58 -13.65 -0.48
CA ASP A 364 -24.00 -13.85 -0.70
C ASP A 364 -24.27 -14.87 -1.82
N MET A 365 -23.26 -15.09 -2.68
CA MET A 365 -23.35 -15.97 -3.84
C MET A 365 -22.59 -17.29 -3.68
N VAL A 366 -21.61 -17.34 -2.78
CA VAL A 366 -20.70 -18.49 -2.64
C VAL A 366 -20.71 -19.00 -1.20
N GLN A 367 -20.85 -20.29 -1.06
CA GLN A 367 -20.73 -21.00 0.22
C GLN A 367 -19.60 -22.01 0.15
N LEU A 368 -18.74 -22.01 1.17
CA LEU A 368 -17.70 -23.02 1.30
C LEU A 368 -18.32 -24.40 1.61
N LYS A 369 -17.93 -25.40 0.86
CA LYS A 369 -18.31 -26.79 1.15
C LYS A 369 -17.66 -27.24 2.45
N ARG A 370 -18.47 -27.68 3.41
CA ARG A 370 -18.00 -28.21 4.69
C ARG A 370 -17.72 -29.72 4.66
N GLU A 371 -18.04 -30.37 3.56
CA GLU A 371 -17.83 -31.80 3.31
C GLU A 371 -16.72 -31.99 2.27
N GLY A 372 -16.08 -33.17 2.30
CA GLY A 372 -14.99 -33.50 1.39
C GLY A 372 -13.67 -32.82 1.77
N VAL A 373 -12.85 -32.53 0.78
CA VAL A 373 -11.45 -32.11 0.98
C VAL A 373 -11.30 -30.96 1.96
N LEU A 374 -12.10 -29.91 1.87
CA LEU A 374 -12.00 -28.78 2.79
C LEU A 374 -12.30 -29.19 4.24
N GLY A 375 -13.42 -29.87 4.46
CA GLY A 375 -13.81 -30.33 5.81
C GLY A 375 -12.82 -31.32 6.39
N ASP A 376 -12.33 -32.25 5.59
CA ASP A 376 -11.35 -33.26 6.01
C ASP A 376 -10.00 -32.60 6.37
N THR A 377 -9.52 -31.66 5.59
CA THR A 377 -8.26 -30.94 5.87
C THR A 377 -8.40 -30.06 7.12
N VAL A 378 -9.51 -29.33 7.25
CA VAL A 378 -9.78 -28.52 8.47
C VAL A 378 -9.78 -29.38 9.72
N ARG A 379 -10.44 -30.54 9.65
CA ARG A 379 -10.45 -31.49 10.78
C ARG A 379 -9.04 -32.00 11.10
N GLU A 380 -8.30 -32.43 10.07
CA GLU A 380 -6.93 -32.92 10.24
C GLU A 380 -6.03 -31.88 10.90
N LEU A 381 -6.08 -30.62 10.45
CA LEU A 381 -5.30 -29.53 11.02
C LEU A 381 -5.60 -29.33 12.50
N LYS A 382 -6.89 -29.32 12.86
CA LYS A 382 -7.30 -29.16 14.28
C LYS A 382 -6.89 -30.37 15.14
N GLU A 383 -7.06 -31.59 14.64
CA GLU A 383 -6.62 -32.80 15.35
C GLU A 383 -5.12 -32.82 15.57
N ARG A 384 -4.32 -32.47 14.56
CA ARG A 384 -2.87 -32.37 14.69
C ARG A 384 -2.43 -31.28 15.67
N ALA A 385 -3.11 -30.13 15.68
CA ALA A 385 -2.83 -29.09 16.66
C ALA A 385 -3.10 -29.56 18.10
N VAL A 386 -4.20 -30.29 18.33
CA VAL A 386 -4.50 -30.87 19.65
C VAL A 386 -3.44 -31.89 20.07
N LEU A 387 -3.10 -32.82 19.16
CA LEU A 387 -2.06 -33.84 19.45
C LEU A 387 -0.71 -33.16 19.76
N PHE A 388 -0.38 -32.12 19.03
CA PHE A 388 0.87 -31.37 19.28
C PHE A 388 0.84 -30.64 20.62
N MET A 389 -0.30 -30.12 21.08
CA MET A 389 -0.45 -29.58 22.42
C MET A 389 -0.30 -30.67 23.50
N GLU A 390 -0.81 -31.88 23.27
CA GLU A 390 -0.63 -33.01 24.17
C GLU A 390 0.85 -33.42 24.29
N GLU A 391 1.56 -33.44 23.15
CA GLU A 391 3.02 -33.69 23.13
C GLU A 391 3.81 -32.65 23.95
N ILE A 392 3.41 -31.35 23.83
CA ILE A 392 3.99 -30.26 24.62
C ILE A 392 3.76 -30.51 26.15
N ILE A 393 2.56 -30.95 26.52
CA ILE A 393 2.23 -31.26 27.92
C ILE A 393 3.09 -32.45 28.39
N GLU A 394 3.23 -33.50 27.60
CA GLU A 394 4.08 -34.66 27.92
C GLU A 394 5.56 -34.28 28.05
N ALA A 395 6.03 -33.33 27.24
CA ALA A 395 7.38 -32.78 27.35
C ALA A 395 7.63 -31.94 28.61
N GLY A 396 6.59 -31.68 29.42
CA GLY A 396 6.65 -30.89 30.64
C GLY A 396 6.30 -29.41 30.46
N GLY A 397 5.60 -29.08 29.38
CA GLY A 397 5.14 -27.75 29.04
C GLY A 397 5.97 -27.06 27.97
N TYR A 398 5.54 -25.84 27.60
CA TYR A 398 6.08 -25.12 26.44
C TYR A 398 7.61 -24.91 26.52
N PHE A 399 8.13 -24.44 27.64
CA PHE A 399 9.56 -24.14 27.75
C PHE A 399 10.42 -25.40 27.62
N ASN A 400 10.00 -26.49 28.24
CA ASN A 400 10.69 -27.78 28.11
C ASN A 400 10.60 -28.33 26.69
N ALA A 401 9.44 -28.16 26.01
CA ALA A 401 9.28 -28.56 24.62
C ALA A 401 10.22 -27.78 23.70
N VAL A 402 10.33 -26.46 23.88
CA VAL A 402 11.28 -25.63 23.12
C VAL A 402 12.73 -26.04 23.38
N GLU A 403 13.09 -26.32 24.61
CA GLU A 403 14.42 -26.80 24.99
C GLU A 403 14.75 -28.17 24.34
N GLN A 404 13.74 -29.02 24.17
CA GLN A 404 13.85 -30.29 23.45
C GLN A 404 13.83 -30.14 21.92
N GLY A 405 13.75 -28.93 21.38
CA GLY A 405 13.80 -28.63 19.98
C GLY A 405 12.43 -28.56 19.28
N PHE A 406 11.33 -28.53 19.99
CA PHE A 406 10.01 -28.31 19.42
C PHE A 406 9.97 -26.91 18.78
N PHE A 407 9.20 -26.74 17.72
CA PHE A 407 9.05 -25.51 16.92
C PHE A 407 10.31 -25.09 16.13
N VAL A 408 11.46 -25.68 16.40
CA VAL A 408 12.74 -25.30 15.81
C VAL A 408 13.03 -26.11 14.54
N ASP A 409 12.55 -27.32 14.50
CA ASP A 409 12.79 -28.26 13.39
C ASP A 409 11.80 -28.04 12.24
N SER A 410 11.95 -26.92 11.56
CA SER A 410 11.26 -26.69 10.28
C SER A 410 12.08 -27.12 9.07
N GLY A 411 13.26 -27.69 9.28
CA GLY A 411 14.21 -28.09 8.25
C GLY A 411 14.97 -26.94 7.58
N TYR A 412 14.63 -25.69 7.90
CA TYR A 412 15.23 -24.50 7.29
C TYR A 412 15.97 -23.57 8.26
N TYR A 413 15.76 -23.71 9.54
CA TYR A 413 16.38 -22.85 10.54
C TYR A 413 17.90 -22.85 10.51
N PRO A 414 18.59 -23.98 10.37
CA PRO A 414 20.06 -23.98 10.29
C PRO A 414 20.60 -23.15 9.13
N GLU A 415 19.86 -23.07 8.04
CA GLU A 415 20.24 -22.30 6.86
C GLU A 415 19.94 -20.80 6.98
N ARG A 416 19.18 -20.42 8.02
CA ARG A 416 18.76 -19.06 8.27
C ARG A 416 19.35 -18.51 9.56
N ASN A 417 20.52 -17.95 9.49
CA ASN A 417 21.16 -17.25 10.60
C ASN A 417 21.42 -18.09 11.85
N GLY A 418 21.50 -19.39 11.70
CA GLY A 418 21.81 -20.28 12.80
C GLY A 418 20.67 -20.50 13.79
N ASP A 419 19.44 -20.25 13.40
CA ASP A 419 18.27 -20.36 14.27
C ASP A 419 17.60 -21.74 14.26
N GLY A 420 18.32 -22.78 14.01
CA GLY A 420 17.92 -24.18 14.17
C GLY A 420 18.34 -24.78 15.51
N ILE A 421 18.63 -23.95 16.50
CA ILE A 421 19.18 -24.40 17.79
C ILE A 421 18.09 -24.35 18.84
N ALA A 422 17.89 -25.46 19.54
CA ALA A 422 17.02 -25.50 20.72
C ALA A 422 17.47 -24.45 21.75
N ARG A 423 16.52 -23.75 22.31
CA ARG A 423 16.77 -22.71 23.31
C ARG A 423 16.85 -23.32 24.68
N GLN A 424 17.68 -22.78 25.54
CA GLN A 424 17.80 -23.21 26.94
C GLN A 424 16.90 -22.34 27.83
N ILE A 425 16.26 -22.93 28.82
CA ILE A 425 15.35 -22.22 29.74
C ILE A 425 16.09 -21.12 30.50
N ASP A 426 17.33 -21.39 30.88
CA ASP A 426 18.22 -20.48 31.62
C ASP A 426 19.16 -19.67 30.71
N GLY A 427 19.02 -19.80 29.40
CA GLY A 427 19.85 -19.14 28.42
C GLY A 427 19.14 -17.97 27.72
N GLY A 428 19.87 -17.34 26.78
CA GLY A 428 19.37 -16.24 25.99
C GLY A 428 19.50 -14.87 26.65
N ILE A 429 19.11 -13.84 25.90
CA ILE A 429 19.20 -12.45 26.33
C ILE A 429 18.25 -12.19 27.51
N GLY A 430 18.73 -11.56 28.58
CA GLY A 430 17.94 -11.31 29.77
C GLY A 430 17.79 -12.52 30.69
N ALA A 431 18.54 -13.58 30.48
CA ALA A 431 18.54 -14.72 31.39
C ALA A 431 18.98 -14.31 32.82
N GLY A 432 18.28 -14.84 33.83
CA GLY A 432 18.55 -14.53 35.23
C GLY A 432 18.09 -13.16 35.70
N THR A 433 17.36 -12.42 34.86
CA THR A 433 16.87 -11.07 35.18
C THR A 433 15.39 -11.02 35.57
N VAL A 434 14.77 -12.17 35.76
CA VAL A 434 13.39 -12.30 36.23
C VAL A 434 13.38 -12.58 37.73
N PHE A 435 12.65 -11.78 38.47
CA PHE A 435 12.45 -11.94 39.91
C PHE A 435 10.98 -12.25 40.20
N GLU A 436 10.73 -12.88 41.32
CA GLU A 436 9.38 -13.08 41.81
C GLU A 436 8.74 -11.72 42.11
N ARG A 437 7.52 -11.52 41.65
CA ARG A 437 6.76 -10.28 41.77
C ARG A 437 5.50 -10.48 42.55
N ASP A 438 5.07 -9.45 43.24
CA ASP A 438 3.83 -9.47 44.00
C ASP A 438 2.63 -9.56 43.03
N GLU A 439 1.48 -10.06 43.50
CA GLU A 439 0.27 -10.24 42.71
C GLU A 439 -0.27 -8.92 42.10
N ASP A 440 0.02 -7.80 42.74
CA ASP A 440 -0.38 -6.47 42.35
C ASP A 440 0.72 -5.70 41.60
N TYR A 441 1.84 -6.36 41.26
CA TYR A 441 2.90 -5.75 40.48
C TYR A 441 2.36 -5.20 39.17
N MET A 442 2.73 -3.97 38.89
CA MET A 442 2.40 -3.28 37.63
C MET A 442 3.68 -3.05 36.85
N ALA A 443 3.56 -3.15 35.51
CA ALA A 443 4.68 -2.84 34.64
C ALA A 443 5.19 -1.41 34.91
N PRO A 444 6.50 -1.19 34.80
CA PRO A 444 7.09 0.11 35.09
C PRO A 444 6.54 1.20 34.19
N VAL A 445 6.06 2.26 34.80
CA VAL A 445 5.67 3.49 34.14
C VAL A 445 6.72 4.53 34.51
N THR A 446 7.51 4.92 33.55
CA THR A 446 8.53 5.93 33.80
C THR A 446 7.95 7.33 33.72
N ALA A 447 8.49 8.26 34.50
CA ALA A 447 8.05 9.64 34.50
C ALA A 447 8.19 10.35 33.13
N HIS A 448 8.95 9.78 32.24
CA HIS A 448 9.18 10.31 30.91
C HIS A 448 8.05 10.09 29.91
N PHE A 449 7.18 9.11 30.18
CA PHE A 449 6.10 8.78 29.26
C PHE A 449 4.81 9.57 29.49
N GLY A 450 4.60 10.13 30.68
CA GLY A 450 3.34 10.80 31.03
C GLY A 450 2.22 9.81 31.35
N TYR A 451 0.99 10.27 31.61
CA TYR A 451 -0.08 9.41 32.13
C TYR A 451 -1.44 9.66 31.48
N ASN A 452 -1.44 10.16 30.28
CA ASN A 452 -2.70 10.68 29.68
C ASN A 452 -3.74 9.59 29.40
N ASN A 453 -3.29 8.37 29.09
CA ASN A 453 -4.16 7.28 28.61
C ASN A 453 -4.08 6.01 29.45
N VAL A 454 -3.28 5.99 30.49
CA VAL A 454 -3.06 4.83 31.37
C VAL A 454 -3.52 5.17 32.79
N LYS A 455 -3.95 4.20 33.56
CA LYS A 455 -4.27 4.40 34.98
C LYS A 455 -3.05 4.96 35.71
N GLN A 456 -3.31 5.86 36.64
CA GLN A 456 -2.27 6.35 37.53
C GLN A 456 -1.76 5.22 38.41
N TYR A 457 -0.46 5.16 38.53
CA TYR A 457 0.24 4.25 39.39
C TYR A 457 0.67 4.95 40.69
N ASP A 458 1.02 4.17 41.68
CA ASP A 458 1.63 4.71 42.89
C ASP A 458 2.98 5.37 42.52
N GLU A 459 3.12 6.65 42.91
CA GLU A 459 4.36 7.40 42.69
C GLU A 459 5.60 6.70 43.26
N ALA A 460 5.45 5.91 44.32
CA ALA A 460 6.52 5.16 44.91
C ALA A 460 7.08 4.08 43.95
N LEU A 461 6.26 3.52 43.08
CA LEU A 461 6.68 2.54 42.05
C LEU A 461 7.43 3.17 40.91
N VAL A 462 7.27 4.47 40.69
CA VAL A 462 7.89 5.21 39.55
C VAL A 462 9.20 5.89 39.96
N SER A 463 9.45 6.02 41.26
CA SER A 463 10.61 6.76 41.77
C SER A 463 11.96 6.09 41.48
N GLU A 464 11.98 4.77 41.26
CA GLU A 464 13.19 4.01 40.95
C GLU A 464 12.94 3.08 39.75
N PRO A 465 12.91 3.63 38.52
CA PRO A 465 12.60 2.86 37.31
C PRO A 465 13.50 1.65 37.11
N SER A 466 14.77 1.74 37.50
CA SER A 466 15.74 0.66 37.38
C SER A 466 15.43 -0.57 38.26
N LYS A 467 14.64 -0.39 39.33
CA LYS A 467 14.17 -1.51 40.16
C LYS A 467 12.90 -2.14 39.60
N LEU A 468 12.15 -1.41 38.79
CA LEU A 468 10.90 -1.86 38.20
C LEU A 468 11.15 -2.62 36.92
N ILE A 469 12.20 -2.25 36.19
CA ILE A 469 12.60 -2.89 34.95
C ILE A 469 13.67 -3.92 35.26
N ASP A 470 13.25 -5.10 35.63
CA ASP A 470 14.15 -6.16 35.98
C ASP A 470 15.10 -6.54 34.86
N GLY A 471 16.34 -6.30 35.10
CA GLY A 471 17.45 -6.81 34.30
C GLY A 471 17.60 -6.13 32.98
N CYS A 472 18.30 -6.72 32.15
CA CYS A 472 18.91 -6.16 30.99
C CYS A 472 19.98 -5.14 31.41
N THR A 473 20.34 -4.40 30.67
CA THR A 473 21.36 -3.41 30.58
C THR A 473 21.18 -2.21 31.50
N LEU A 474 20.21 -2.25 32.42
CA LEU A 474 19.92 -1.17 33.34
C LEU A 474 20.75 -1.27 34.64
N GLU A 475 21.95 -1.78 34.56
CA GLU A 475 22.94 -1.61 35.67
C GLU A 475 23.35 -0.14 35.84
N VAL A 476 23.03 0.71 34.87
CA VAL A 476 23.37 2.13 34.86
C VAL A 476 22.12 2.98 34.54
N PRO A 477 21.26 3.22 35.57
CA PRO A 477 19.99 3.94 35.41
C PRO A 477 20.13 5.36 34.80
N GLU A 478 21.28 5.99 35.05
CA GLU A 478 21.59 7.30 34.48
C GLU A 478 21.72 7.31 32.95
N LYS A 479 21.86 6.14 32.35
CA LYS A 479 21.82 6.01 30.87
C LYS A 479 20.39 5.96 30.32
N ILE A 480 19.38 5.83 31.16
CA ILE A 480 17.98 5.87 30.73
C ILE A 480 17.65 7.32 30.38
N VAL A 481 18.04 7.71 29.20
CA VAL A 481 17.61 8.95 28.60
C VAL A 481 16.60 8.58 27.54
N TYR A 482 15.32 8.84 27.78
CA TYR A 482 14.27 8.70 26.77
C TYR A 482 14.47 9.80 25.72
N ILE A 483 15.29 9.50 24.75
CA ILE A 483 15.80 10.47 23.78
C ILE A 483 14.77 10.60 22.66
N ASP A 484 14.39 11.82 22.34
CA ASP A 484 13.55 12.12 21.19
C ASP A 484 14.31 12.16 19.88
N GLU A 485 15.62 12.34 19.96
CA GLU A 485 16.54 12.35 18.82
C GLU A 485 17.84 11.65 19.26
N LEU A 486 18.22 10.60 18.56
CA LEU A 486 19.24 9.66 19.02
C LEU A 486 20.64 9.88 18.42
N ASP A 487 20.74 10.52 17.27
CA ASP A 487 22.01 10.76 16.59
C ASP A 487 22.19 12.25 16.35
N GLU A 488 23.36 12.78 16.69
CA GLU A 488 23.70 14.18 16.48
C GLU A 488 23.82 14.52 14.99
N ASN A 489 24.16 13.53 14.17
CA ASN A 489 24.40 13.71 12.74
C ASN A 489 23.24 13.23 11.86
N ASP A 490 22.32 12.42 12.40
CA ASP A 490 21.19 11.89 11.67
C ASP A 490 19.90 11.94 12.53
N ASN A 491 19.38 13.14 12.68
CA ASN A 491 18.11 13.39 13.37
C ASN A 491 17.17 14.20 12.47
N VAL A 492 15.91 14.36 12.89
CA VAL A 492 14.90 15.05 12.09
C VAL A 492 15.33 16.46 11.68
N ASN A 493 16.03 17.20 12.54
CA ASN A 493 16.44 18.56 12.23
C ASN A 493 17.53 18.58 11.16
N VAL A 494 18.49 17.67 11.23
CA VAL A 494 19.54 17.51 10.21
C VAL A 494 18.93 17.15 8.85
N ARG A 495 18.07 16.13 8.81
CA ARG A 495 17.38 15.70 7.58
C ARG A 495 16.46 16.79 7.02
N MET A 496 15.81 17.53 7.89
CA MET A 496 14.98 18.67 7.48
C MET A 496 15.83 19.79 6.85
N GLU A 497 17.03 20.02 7.33
CA GLU A 497 17.95 21.00 6.71
C GLU A 497 18.50 20.47 5.37
N GLU A 498 18.92 19.20 5.31
CA GLU A 498 19.41 18.57 4.08
C GLU A 498 18.36 18.56 2.95
N THR A 499 17.10 18.35 3.29
CA THR A 499 16.01 18.33 2.31
C THR A 499 15.36 19.69 2.07
N LYS A 500 15.83 20.74 2.71
CA LYS A 500 15.28 22.10 2.65
C LYS A 500 15.15 22.63 1.23
N GLU A 501 16.15 22.36 0.39
CA GLU A 501 16.13 22.74 -1.04
C GLU A 501 14.91 22.17 -1.78
N PHE A 502 14.42 21.02 -1.38
CA PHE A 502 13.33 20.30 -2.07
C PHE A 502 11.95 20.50 -1.42
N ARG A 503 11.87 20.87 -0.15
CA ARG A 503 10.60 20.86 0.60
C ARG A 503 9.64 21.96 0.18
N HIS A 504 9.94 23.12 0.08
CA HIS A 504 9.05 24.22 -0.29
C HIS A 504 9.57 25.01 -1.49
N SER A 505 10.39 24.39 -2.30
CA SER A 505 11.01 25.00 -3.46
C SER A 505 10.44 24.46 -4.77
N SER A 506 10.88 25.06 -5.85
CA SER A 506 10.61 24.59 -7.20
C SER A 506 11.51 23.42 -7.64
N MET A 507 12.47 23.03 -6.81
CA MET A 507 13.39 21.93 -7.13
C MET A 507 12.75 20.59 -6.83
N ILE A 508 12.83 19.66 -7.78
CA ILE A 508 12.35 18.29 -7.63
C ILE A 508 13.42 17.28 -8.03
N LYS A 509 13.35 16.12 -7.40
CA LYS A 509 14.13 14.94 -7.72
C LYS A 509 13.22 13.70 -7.64
N PRO A 510 13.46 12.65 -8.41
CA PRO A 510 12.76 11.38 -8.17
C PRO A 510 12.97 10.88 -6.75
N GLU A 511 12.02 10.09 -6.24
CA GLU A 511 12.13 9.53 -4.89
C GLU A 511 11.47 8.15 -4.82
N VAL A 512 12.11 7.22 -4.12
CA VAL A 512 11.62 5.87 -3.87
C VAL A 512 11.62 5.56 -2.37
N GLU A 513 12.71 5.82 -1.68
CA GLU A 513 12.84 5.55 -0.25
C GLU A 513 12.62 6.80 0.60
N TRP A 514 13.26 7.89 0.23
CA TRP A 514 13.24 9.15 0.98
C TRP A 514 12.97 10.34 0.07
N GLN A 515 12.60 11.45 0.70
CA GLN A 515 12.38 12.68 -0.01
C GLN A 515 13.63 13.09 -0.82
N ALA A 516 13.44 13.25 -2.11
CA ALA A 516 14.47 13.71 -3.04
C ALA A 516 15.76 12.85 -3.07
N ASP A 517 15.66 11.56 -2.76
CA ASP A 517 16.82 10.65 -2.80
C ASP A 517 17.39 10.44 -4.20
N GLY A 518 16.67 10.81 -5.23
CA GLY A 518 17.07 10.67 -6.62
C GLY A 518 16.86 9.27 -7.19
N THR A 519 16.32 8.35 -6.44
CA THR A 519 16.17 6.96 -6.87
C THR A 519 15.08 6.82 -7.93
N VAL A 520 15.35 5.98 -8.93
CA VAL A 520 14.42 5.55 -9.98
C VAL A 520 14.49 4.05 -10.15
N LEU A 521 13.35 3.47 -10.56
CA LEU A 521 13.24 2.05 -10.92
C LEU A 521 13.17 1.91 -12.44
N LEU A 522 13.95 0.98 -13.00
CA LEU A 522 13.96 0.71 -14.43
C LEU A 522 13.68 -0.77 -14.69
N THR A 523 12.84 -1.05 -15.68
CA THR A 523 12.60 -2.39 -16.19
C THR A 523 13.13 -2.47 -17.61
N MET A 524 13.90 -3.51 -17.92
CA MET A 524 14.47 -3.79 -19.25
C MET A 524 14.23 -5.23 -19.64
N PHE A 525 13.86 -5.48 -20.88
CA PHE A 525 14.00 -6.80 -21.50
C PHE A 525 15.25 -6.81 -22.36
N LEU A 526 16.12 -7.79 -22.09
CA LEU A 526 17.36 -7.96 -22.85
C LEU A 526 17.37 -9.35 -23.52
N PRO A 527 17.54 -9.42 -24.85
CA PRO A 527 17.48 -10.66 -25.61
C PRO A 527 18.76 -11.46 -25.45
N THR A 528 19.04 -11.87 -24.21
CA THR A 528 20.23 -12.62 -23.86
C THR A 528 20.06 -13.43 -22.56
N SER A 529 21.02 -14.29 -22.25
CA SER A 529 21.00 -15.10 -21.02
C SER A 529 21.04 -14.25 -19.75
N LYS A 530 20.47 -14.79 -18.66
CA LYS A 530 20.34 -14.12 -17.36
C LYS A 530 21.61 -13.39 -16.90
N ARG A 531 22.77 -14.07 -16.98
CA ARG A 531 24.03 -13.50 -16.52
C ARG A 531 24.51 -12.32 -17.40
N ILE A 532 24.35 -12.43 -18.71
CA ILE A 532 24.76 -11.36 -19.63
C ILE A 532 23.79 -10.18 -19.48
N ALA A 533 22.49 -10.46 -19.39
CA ALA A 533 21.47 -9.44 -19.22
C ALA A 533 21.70 -8.58 -17.96
N GLU A 534 22.08 -9.20 -16.85
CA GLU A 534 22.39 -8.49 -15.61
C GLU A 534 23.47 -7.43 -15.80
N PHE A 535 24.61 -7.81 -16.33
CA PHE A 535 25.72 -6.87 -16.55
C PHE A 535 25.41 -5.84 -17.65
N ALA A 536 24.71 -6.25 -18.68
CA ALA A 536 24.29 -5.33 -19.74
C ALA A 536 23.32 -4.27 -19.23
N ALA A 537 22.35 -4.64 -18.38
CA ALA A 537 21.40 -3.71 -17.78
C ALA A 537 22.11 -2.66 -16.93
N ILE A 538 23.09 -3.07 -16.11
CA ILE A 538 23.90 -2.15 -15.32
C ILE A 538 24.65 -1.15 -16.23
N GLU A 539 25.24 -1.63 -17.31
CA GLU A 539 25.94 -0.76 -18.26
C GLU A 539 25.01 0.19 -19.02
N PHE A 540 23.77 -0.26 -19.36
CA PHE A 540 22.75 0.65 -19.91
C PHE A 540 22.39 1.74 -18.92
N ALA A 541 22.11 1.40 -17.68
CA ALA A 541 21.75 2.36 -16.63
C ALA A 541 22.86 3.39 -16.39
N LYS A 542 24.13 2.95 -16.33
CA LYS A 542 25.29 3.86 -16.23
C LYS A 542 25.38 4.81 -17.43
N LYS A 543 25.14 4.31 -18.65
CA LYS A 543 25.11 5.15 -19.86
C LYS A 543 23.93 6.12 -19.89
N MET A 544 22.86 5.83 -19.17
CA MET A 544 21.75 6.77 -18.90
C MET A 544 22.11 7.78 -17.81
N ASN A 545 23.35 7.81 -17.34
CA ASN A 545 23.85 8.69 -16.27
C ASN A 545 23.21 8.41 -14.90
N LEU A 546 22.88 7.13 -14.63
CA LEU A 546 22.48 6.72 -13.29
C LEU A 546 23.69 6.27 -12.49
N GLU A 547 23.72 6.68 -11.24
CA GLU A 547 24.70 6.30 -10.25
C GLU A 547 24.11 5.19 -9.34
N GLU A 548 24.96 4.53 -8.55
CA GLU A 548 24.56 3.54 -7.55
C GLU A 548 23.59 2.47 -8.09
N VAL A 549 23.88 1.96 -9.29
CA VAL A 549 23.00 1.02 -9.99
C VAL A 549 23.06 -0.36 -9.34
N GLU A 550 21.89 -0.88 -8.97
CA GLU A 550 21.70 -2.19 -8.36
C GLU A 550 20.59 -2.97 -9.06
N VAL A 551 20.84 -4.24 -9.37
CA VAL A 551 19.82 -5.13 -9.93
C VAL A 551 18.99 -5.75 -8.81
N ILE A 552 17.68 -5.52 -8.84
CA ILE A 552 16.73 -5.96 -7.82
C ILE A 552 15.96 -7.22 -8.22
N ASN A 553 15.77 -7.45 -9.52
CA ASN A 553 15.10 -8.65 -10.01
C ASN A 553 15.65 -9.13 -11.37
N ARG A 554 15.58 -10.44 -11.60
CA ARG A 554 16.05 -11.14 -12.81
C ARG A 554 15.09 -12.27 -13.17
N GLU A 555 14.25 -12.06 -14.13
CA GLU A 555 13.28 -13.05 -14.60
C GLU A 555 13.68 -13.56 -16.00
N VAL A 556 14.02 -14.83 -16.13
CA VAL A 556 14.22 -15.44 -17.44
C VAL A 556 12.85 -15.62 -18.08
N MET A 557 12.59 -14.85 -19.12
CA MET A 557 11.33 -14.94 -19.84
C MET A 557 11.26 -16.20 -20.71
N GLN A 558 12.38 -16.50 -21.34
CA GLN A 558 12.62 -17.75 -22.05
C GLN A 558 14.15 -17.89 -22.26
N GLU A 559 14.68 -19.08 -22.07
CA GLU A 559 16.13 -19.33 -22.04
C GLU A 559 16.86 -18.90 -23.32
N ALA A 560 16.24 -19.02 -24.49
CA ALA A 560 16.83 -18.66 -25.78
C ALA A 560 16.47 -17.20 -26.19
N GLU A 561 15.38 -16.67 -25.70
CA GLU A 561 14.83 -15.35 -26.15
C GLU A 561 15.31 -14.20 -25.30
N GLY A 562 15.39 -14.35 -23.97
CA GLY A 562 15.92 -13.29 -23.15
C GLY A 562 15.42 -13.22 -21.70
N THR A 563 15.92 -12.21 -21.02
CA THR A 563 15.73 -11.98 -19.59
C THR A 563 15.19 -10.57 -19.34
N ARG A 564 14.18 -10.48 -18.48
CA ARG A 564 13.71 -9.24 -17.90
C ARG A 564 14.56 -8.92 -16.69
N ILE A 565 15.05 -7.69 -16.63
CA ILE A 565 15.82 -7.15 -15.51
C ILE A 565 15.08 -5.94 -14.94
N GLU A 566 15.01 -5.92 -13.64
CA GLU A 566 14.57 -4.74 -12.89
C GLU A 566 15.74 -4.23 -12.05
N LEU A 567 15.99 -2.95 -12.11
CA LEU A 567 17.09 -2.31 -11.38
C LEU A 567 16.68 -0.97 -10.81
N LYS A 568 17.35 -0.56 -9.74
CA LYS A 568 17.30 0.81 -9.21
C LYS A 568 18.58 1.55 -9.54
N GLY A 569 18.50 2.84 -9.66
CA GLY A 569 19.65 3.71 -9.83
C GLY A 569 19.32 5.12 -9.36
N ARG A 570 20.33 5.92 -9.11
CA ARG A 570 20.19 7.28 -8.62
C ARG A 570 20.40 8.32 -9.73
N VAL A 571 19.46 9.25 -9.87
CA VAL A 571 19.60 10.43 -10.72
C VAL A 571 20.44 11.48 -9.99
N PRO A 572 21.59 11.93 -10.56
CA PRO A 572 22.51 12.84 -9.87
C PRO A 572 22.10 14.30 -9.89
N PHE A 573 21.03 14.67 -10.59
CA PHE A 573 20.61 16.05 -10.77
C PHE A 573 19.16 16.28 -10.32
N SER A 574 18.83 17.54 -10.04
CA SER A 574 17.47 18.02 -9.77
C SER A 574 16.97 18.88 -10.93
N ILE A 575 15.65 19.07 -11.00
CA ILE A 575 14.99 19.90 -12.01
C ILE A 575 14.23 21.02 -11.30
N ASP A 576 14.42 22.25 -11.78
CA ASP A 576 13.57 23.37 -11.39
C ASP A 576 12.28 23.36 -12.25
N ILE A 577 11.13 23.12 -11.61
CA ILE A 577 9.84 23.08 -12.30
C ILE A 577 9.50 24.41 -12.99
N ASN A 578 10.02 25.55 -12.49
CA ASN A 578 9.84 26.85 -13.14
C ASN A 578 10.62 26.98 -14.46
N SER A 579 11.61 26.12 -14.67
CA SER A 579 12.37 26.09 -15.94
C SER A 579 11.67 25.25 -17.01
N LEU A 580 10.64 24.51 -16.65
CA LEU A 580 9.91 23.65 -17.59
C LEU A 580 9.03 24.48 -18.51
N VAL A 581 9.11 24.20 -19.81
CA VAL A 581 8.18 24.74 -20.79
C VAL A 581 6.92 23.83 -20.77
N ILE A 582 5.95 24.21 -19.96
CA ILE A 582 4.68 23.47 -19.87
C ILE A 582 3.72 24.11 -20.85
N PRO A 583 3.24 23.36 -21.87
CA PRO A 583 2.19 23.85 -22.73
C PRO A 583 0.95 24.23 -21.91
N PRO A 584 0.27 25.35 -22.21
CA PRO A 584 -0.93 25.69 -21.49
C PRO A 584 -1.99 24.60 -21.67
N GLU A 585 -2.76 24.31 -20.64
CA GLU A 585 -3.90 23.41 -20.77
C GLU A 585 -4.86 23.95 -21.83
N PRO A 586 -5.37 23.10 -22.73
CA PRO A 586 -6.32 23.53 -23.71
C PRO A 586 -7.58 24.08 -23.03
N GLU A 587 -7.91 25.32 -23.26
CA GLU A 587 -9.15 25.90 -22.77
C GLU A 587 -10.33 25.19 -23.41
N ILE A 588 -11.18 24.57 -22.57
CA ILE A 588 -12.39 23.88 -22.98
C ILE A 588 -13.56 24.86 -22.94
N LEU A 589 -14.31 24.99 -24.03
CA LEU A 589 -15.52 25.79 -24.06
C LEU A 589 -16.64 25.10 -23.26
N SER A 590 -17.53 25.91 -22.71
CA SER A 590 -18.74 25.39 -22.06
C SER A 590 -19.67 24.73 -23.12
N GLU A 591 -20.48 23.77 -22.65
CA GLU A 591 -21.44 23.09 -23.53
C GLU A 591 -22.41 24.07 -24.23
N ASP A 592 -22.81 25.12 -23.50
CA ASP A 592 -23.72 26.13 -24.02
C ASP A 592 -23.06 26.95 -25.12
N GLU A 593 -21.82 27.38 -24.93
CA GLU A 593 -21.07 28.09 -25.97
C GLU A 593 -20.88 27.24 -27.25
N ILE A 594 -20.60 25.94 -27.07
CA ILE A 594 -20.47 25.01 -28.20
C ILE A 594 -21.81 24.90 -28.96
N ARG A 595 -22.92 24.69 -28.22
CA ARG A 595 -24.26 24.58 -28.83
C ARG A 595 -24.66 25.84 -29.57
N GLU A 596 -24.53 26.99 -28.92
CA GLU A 596 -24.88 28.29 -29.56
C GLU A 596 -24.07 28.54 -30.83
N ASP A 597 -22.80 28.19 -30.85
CA ASP A 597 -21.95 28.38 -32.03
C ASP A 597 -22.35 27.43 -33.16
N ILE A 598 -22.66 26.16 -32.83
CA ILE A 598 -23.08 25.18 -33.84
C ILE A 598 -24.50 25.45 -34.35
N GLU A 599 -25.42 25.89 -33.50
CA GLU A 599 -26.76 26.32 -33.92
C GLU A 599 -26.70 27.53 -34.89
N LYS A 600 -25.85 28.50 -34.58
CA LYS A 600 -25.63 29.65 -35.47
C LYS A 600 -24.97 29.26 -36.78
N THR A 601 -24.14 28.25 -36.75
CA THR A 601 -23.41 27.76 -37.94
C THR A 601 -23.23 26.25 -37.83
N PRO A 602 -24.13 25.47 -38.45
CA PRO A 602 -24.02 24.02 -38.47
C PRO A 602 -22.67 23.52 -38.97
N LEU A 603 -22.18 22.44 -38.35
CA LEU A 603 -20.96 21.76 -38.72
C LEU A 603 -21.27 20.37 -39.27
N LYS A 604 -20.65 20.07 -40.42
CA LYS A 604 -20.69 18.75 -41.04
C LYS A 604 -19.29 18.14 -41.03
N ILE A 605 -19.17 16.94 -40.54
CA ILE A 605 -17.89 16.24 -40.48
C ILE A 605 -17.97 14.86 -41.10
N VAL A 606 -16.83 14.38 -41.56
CA VAL A 606 -16.63 13.00 -41.96
C VAL A 606 -15.67 12.35 -41.01
N ALA A 607 -16.01 11.17 -40.51
CA ALA A 607 -15.22 10.45 -39.55
C ALA A 607 -14.98 8.99 -39.96
N ALA A 608 -13.78 8.46 -39.72
CA ALA A 608 -13.44 7.07 -39.99
C ALA A 608 -12.25 6.59 -39.15
N THR A 609 -12.21 5.30 -38.89
CA THR A 609 -10.96 4.64 -38.56
C THR A 609 -10.26 4.26 -39.86
N VAL A 610 -9.01 4.72 -40.02
CA VAL A 610 -8.31 4.69 -41.30
C VAL A 610 -7.22 3.65 -41.41
N GLY A 611 -6.91 3.25 -42.63
CA GLY A 611 -5.91 2.24 -42.96
C GLY A 611 -6.45 0.84 -42.71
N GLU A 612 -5.65 0.00 -42.07
CA GLU A 612 -6.04 -1.39 -41.72
C GLU A 612 -6.60 -1.52 -40.30
N ASP A 613 -6.97 -0.39 -39.68
CA ASP A 613 -7.40 -0.33 -38.29
C ASP A 613 -8.92 -0.52 -38.15
N GLU A 614 -9.31 -1.55 -37.36
CA GLU A 614 -10.70 -1.86 -37.05
C GLU A 614 -11.19 -1.32 -35.69
N HIS A 615 -10.32 -0.64 -34.93
CA HIS A 615 -10.65 -0.17 -33.58
C HIS A 615 -11.48 1.12 -33.61
N SER A 616 -12.79 0.99 -33.56
CA SER A 616 -13.71 2.12 -33.69
C SER A 616 -14.21 2.70 -32.36
N VAL A 617 -14.03 2.03 -31.22
CA VAL A 617 -14.66 2.39 -29.94
C VAL A 617 -14.31 3.82 -29.54
N GLY A 618 -13.03 4.18 -29.50
CA GLY A 618 -12.60 5.53 -29.10
C GLY A 618 -13.12 6.65 -30.00
N LEU A 619 -13.17 6.42 -31.34
CA LEU A 619 -13.77 7.37 -32.24
C LEU A 619 -15.28 7.48 -32.03
N ARG A 620 -15.96 6.35 -31.82
CA ARG A 620 -17.41 6.31 -31.54
C ARG A 620 -17.76 7.04 -30.24
N GLU A 621 -16.96 6.91 -29.20
CA GLU A 621 -17.12 7.67 -27.94
C GLU A 621 -17.05 9.17 -28.16
N VAL A 622 -16.23 9.62 -29.09
CA VAL A 622 -16.07 11.04 -29.41
C VAL A 622 -17.20 11.56 -30.27
N ILE A 623 -17.73 10.77 -31.20
CA ILE A 623 -18.74 11.25 -32.19
C ILE A 623 -20.17 10.95 -31.72
N ASP A 624 -20.47 9.77 -31.18
CA ASP A 624 -21.84 9.31 -30.96
C ASP A 624 -22.52 10.03 -29.77
N ILE A 625 -23.75 10.48 -30.01
CA ILE A 625 -24.59 11.12 -28.99
C ILE A 625 -24.80 10.23 -27.77
N LYS A 626 -24.85 8.91 -27.93
CA LYS A 626 -25.01 7.92 -26.84
C LYS A 626 -23.88 7.94 -25.82
N HIS A 627 -22.71 8.33 -26.24
CA HIS A 627 -21.52 8.40 -25.39
C HIS A 627 -21.16 9.85 -24.98
N GLY A 628 -22.05 10.81 -25.26
CA GLY A 628 -21.79 12.22 -25.02
C GLY A 628 -20.84 12.84 -26.05
N GLY A 629 -20.75 12.23 -27.22
CA GLY A 629 -19.97 12.71 -28.35
C GLY A 629 -20.50 14.00 -28.98
N ILE A 630 -19.82 14.45 -30.05
CA ILE A 630 -20.08 15.76 -30.68
C ILE A 630 -21.47 15.91 -31.30
N GLU A 631 -22.13 14.80 -31.65
CA GLU A 631 -23.51 14.83 -32.15
C GLU A 631 -24.50 15.46 -31.14
N LYS A 632 -24.22 15.37 -29.84
CA LYS A 632 -25.07 15.97 -28.77
C LYS A 632 -25.13 17.51 -28.87
N TYR A 633 -24.18 18.12 -29.56
CA TYR A 633 -24.14 19.57 -29.79
C TYR A 633 -24.74 19.97 -31.11
N GLY A 634 -25.29 19.03 -31.92
CA GLY A 634 -25.89 19.29 -33.20
C GLY A 634 -24.93 19.21 -34.39
N VAL A 635 -23.75 18.62 -34.21
CA VAL A 635 -22.82 18.35 -35.32
C VAL A 635 -23.35 17.22 -36.19
N GLU A 636 -23.44 17.44 -37.52
CA GLU A 636 -23.77 16.41 -38.50
C GLU A 636 -22.56 15.52 -38.76
N VAL A 637 -22.60 14.26 -38.36
CA VAL A 637 -21.49 13.31 -38.48
C VAL A 637 -21.77 12.24 -39.52
N HIS A 638 -20.91 12.14 -40.53
CA HIS A 638 -20.88 11.07 -41.52
C HIS A 638 -19.78 10.07 -41.16
N TYR A 639 -20.15 9.00 -40.47
CA TYR A 639 -19.20 7.96 -40.09
C TYR A 639 -19.09 6.90 -41.16
N LEU A 640 -17.89 6.74 -41.75
CA LEU A 640 -17.63 5.83 -42.87
C LEU A 640 -17.30 4.40 -42.44
N GLY A 641 -17.11 4.15 -41.15
CA GLY A 641 -16.74 2.85 -40.63
C GLY A 641 -15.27 2.69 -40.29
N THR A 642 -14.80 1.44 -40.30
CA THR A 642 -13.43 1.06 -40.00
C THR A 642 -12.68 0.62 -41.25
N SER A 643 -11.36 0.53 -41.15
CA SER A 643 -10.49 0.12 -42.27
C SER A 643 -10.70 0.93 -43.54
N VAL A 644 -10.97 2.21 -43.37
CA VAL A 644 -11.25 3.11 -44.51
C VAL A 644 -9.94 3.60 -45.13
N PRO A 645 -9.74 3.43 -46.45
CA PRO A 645 -8.58 4.03 -47.12
C PRO A 645 -8.55 5.54 -46.90
N VAL A 646 -7.37 6.08 -46.64
CA VAL A 646 -7.20 7.54 -46.40
C VAL A 646 -7.73 8.36 -47.57
N GLU A 647 -7.51 7.91 -48.79
CA GLU A 647 -8.00 8.54 -50.03
C GLU A 647 -9.52 8.64 -50.02
N LYS A 648 -10.21 7.56 -49.62
CA LYS A 648 -11.67 7.52 -49.56
C LYS A 648 -12.23 8.47 -48.51
N LEU A 649 -11.57 8.61 -47.38
CA LEU A 649 -11.97 9.56 -46.34
C LEU A 649 -11.90 11.01 -46.83
N VAL A 650 -10.81 11.37 -47.49
CA VAL A 650 -10.63 12.71 -48.04
C VAL A 650 -11.61 12.98 -49.22
N ASP A 651 -11.86 11.99 -50.09
CA ASP A 651 -12.82 12.10 -51.16
C ASP A 651 -14.26 12.29 -50.64
N ALA A 652 -14.64 11.52 -49.64
CA ALA A 652 -15.94 11.67 -48.99
C ALA A 652 -16.11 13.06 -48.34
N ALA A 653 -15.05 13.61 -47.75
CA ALA A 653 -15.11 14.97 -47.23
C ALA A 653 -15.35 16.03 -48.32
N ILE A 654 -14.82 15.85 -49.53
CA ILE A 654 -15.07 16.72 -50.67
C ILE A 654 -16.51 16.56 -51.18
N GLU A 655 -16.96 15.32 -51.40
CA GLU A 655 -18.30 15.02 -51.90
C GLU A 655 -19.39 15.56 -50.99
N LEU A 656 -19.23 15.38 -49.69
CA LEU A 656 -20.18 15.81 -48.65
C LEU A 656 -20.03 17.29 -48.29
N LYS A 657 -19.02 17.96 -48.82
CA LYS A 657 -18.66 19.35 -48.46
C LYS A 657 -18.50 19.48 -46.93
N ALA A 658 -17.76 18.57 -46.33
CA ALA A 658 -17.55 18.56 -44.92
C ALA A 658 -16.65 19.72 -44.46
N ASP A 659 -16.93 20.24 -43.27
CA ASP A 659 -16.13 21.27 -42.60
C ASP A 659 -14.90 20.68 -41.90
N ALA A 660 -14.99 19.40 -41.54
CA ALA A 660 -13.86 18.72 -40.85
C ALA A 660 -13.76 17.23 -41.21
N ILE A 661 -12.57 16.71 -41.06
CA ILE A 661 -12.21 15.29 -41.07
C ILE A 661 -11.79 14.89 -39.66
N LEU A 662 -12.39 13.82 -39.16
CA LEU A 662 -11.92 13.15 -37.93
C LEU A 662 -11.45 11.74 -38.30
N ALA A 663 -10.15 11.50 -38.17
CA ALA A 663 -9.54 10.20 -38.43
C ALA A 663 -9.04 9.56 -37.12
N SER A 664 -9.20 8.27 -37.00
CA SER A 664 -8.63 7.51 -35.87
C SER A 664 -7.70 6.42 -36.37
N THR A 665 -6.56 6.26 -35.68
CA THR A 665 -5.64 5.14 -35.87
C THR A 665 -5.08 4.73 -34.51
N ILE A 666 -5.46 3.55 -34.03
CA ILE A 666 -4.99 2.96 -32.75
C ILE A 666 -3.74 2.13 -32.97
N ILE A 667 -3.66 1.44 -34.11
CA ILE A 667 -2.48 0.65 -34.49
C ILE A 667 -1.31 1.60 -34.73
N SER A 668 -0.22 1.39 -33.99
CA SER A 668 1.00 2.21 -34.09
C SER A 668 2.18 1.46 -34.72
N HIS A 669 1.98 0.23 -35.13
CA HIS A 669 2.98 -0.62 -35.80
C HIS A 669 3.57 0.12 -37.00
N ASP A 670 4.89 0.05 -37.16
CA ASP A 670 5.55 0.70 -38.29
C ASP A 670 5.26 2.20 -38.47
N ASP A 671 4.91 2.90 -37.39
CA ASP A 671 4.52 4.30 -37.41
C ASP A 671 3.32 4.60 -38.34
N ILE A 672 2.44 3.62 -38.53
CA ILE A 672 1.29 3.74 -39.46
C ILE A 672 0.38 4.92 -39.09
N HIS A 673 0.22 5.23 -37.83
CA HIS A 673 -0.54 6.37 -37.35
C HIS A 673 0.08 7.71 -37.84
N TYR A 674 1.40 7.84 -37.86
CA TYR A 674 2.08 9.02 -38.43
C TYR A 674 1.91 9.07 -39.94
N LYS A 675 2.09 7.94 -40.61
CA LYS A 675 1.94 7.81 -42.06
C LYS A 675 0.53 8.19 -42.48
N ASN A 676 -0.49 7.73 -41.79
CA ASN A 676 -1.89 8.06 -42.07
C ASN A 676 -2.17 9.55 -41.87
N MET A 677 -1.76 10.16 -40.76
CA MET A 677 -1.92 11.60 -40.53
C MET A 677 -1.24 12.42 -41.63
N LYS A 678 0.00 12.12 -41.95
CA LYS A 678 0.75 12.79 -43.01
C LYS A 678 0.07 12.63 -44.36
N ARG A 679 -0.42 11.42 -44.67
CA ARG A 679 -1.10 11.15 -45.94
C ARG A 679 -2.44 11.89 -46.07
N ILE A 680 -3.20 12.01 -44.98
CA ILE A 680 -4.43 12.84 -44.96
C ILE A 680 -4.09 14.29 -45.31
N HIS A 681 -3.06 14.84 -44.66
CA HIS A 681 -2.58 16.20 -44.95
C HIS A 681 -2.16 16.39 -46.41
N GLU A 682 -1.30 15.50 -46.89
CA GLU A 682 -0.80 15.54 -48.29
C GLU A 682 -1.97 15.52 -49.31
N LEU A 683 -2.91 14.60 -49.13
CA LEU A 683 -4.09 14.50 -49.97
C LEU A 683 -4.97 15.76 -49.90
N ALA A 684 -5.15 16.34 -48.72
CA ALA A 684 -5.89 17.59 -48.59
C ALA A 684 -5.22 18.76 -49.32
N VAL A 685 -3.87 18.80 -49.35
CA VAL A 685 -3.08 19.76 -50.13
C VAL A 685 -3.21 19.47 -51.63
N GLU A 686 -2.97 18.22 -52.05
CA GLU A 686 -3.06 17.78 -53.45
C GLU A 686 -4.43 18.13 -54.10
N LYS A 687 -5.51 17.97 -53.31
CA LYS A 687 -6.89 18.22 -53.73
C LYS A 687 -7.37 19.66 -53.51
N GLY A 688 -6.51 20.53 -52.97
CA GLY A 688 -6.78 21.98 -52.80
C GLY A 688 -7.85 22.29 -51.75
N ILE A 689 -8.00 21.43 -50.76
CA ILE A 689 -8.99 21.64 -49.68
C ILE A 689 -8.34 21.92 -48.33
N ARG A 690 -7.01 21.83 -48.20
CA ARG A 690 -6.33 21.92 -46.88
C ARG A 690 -6.66 23.18 -46.09
N ASP A 691 -6.74 24.33 -46.78
CA ASP A 691 -7.04 25.62 -46.14
C ASP A 691 -8.53 25.85 -45.87
N LYS A 692 -9.37 24.88 -46.25
CA LYS A 692 -10.83 24.97 -46.12
C LYS A 692 -11.44 23.95 -45.20
N ILE A 693 -10.64 22.98 -44.74
CA ILE A 693 -11.10 21.87 -43.94
C ILE A 693 -10.25 21.73 -42.67
N MET A 694 -10.93 21.48 -41.57
CA MET A 694 -10.27 21.16 -40.29
C MET A 694 -9.94 19.66 -40.25
N ILE A 695 -8.77 19.30 -39.75
CA ILE A 695 -8.35 17.89 -39.69
C ILE A 695 -7.94 17.57 -38.24
N GLY A 696 -8.72 16.71 -37.58
CA GLY A 696 -8.43 16.15 -36.29
C GLY A 696 -8.11 14.65 -36.38
N CYS A 697 -7.06 14.21 -35.71
CA CYS A 697 -6.69 12.82 -35.70
C CYS A 697 -6.62 12.28 -34.26
N GLY A 698 -7.16 11.08 -34.04
CA GLY A 698 -7.20 10.40 -32.76
C GLY A 698 -6.44 9.07 -32.75
N GLY A 699 -6.04 8.64 -31.56
CA GLY A 699 -5.39 7.35 -31.33
C GLY A 699 -4.68 7.34 -29.99
N THR A 700 -4.43 6.17 -29.43
CA THR A 700 -3.82 6.04 -28.09
C THR A 700 -2.42 6.65 -27.96
N GLN A 701 -1.72 6.80 -29.09
CA GLN A 701 -0.37 7.38 -29.15
C GLN A 701 -0.32 8.71 -29.95
N VAL A 702 -1.49 9.29 -30.25
CA VAL A 702 -1.56 10.58 -30.92
C VAL A 702 -1.58 11.69 -29.90
N THR A 703 -0.51 12.50 -29.87
CA THR A 703 -0.47 13.73 -29.07
C THR A 703 -0.72 14.96 -29.95
N PRO A 704 -1.13 16.11 -29.38
CA PRO A 704 -1.28 17.37 -30.15
C PRO A 704 -0.01 17.73 -30.93
N GLU A 705 1.17 17.58 -30.32
CA GLU A 705 2.46 17.94 -30.94
C GLU A 705 2.79 17.02 -32.11
N VAL A 706 2.51 15.71 -31.95
CA VAL A 706 2.70 14.71 -33.02
C VAL A 706 1.77 15.04 -34.22
N ALA A 707 0.50 15.32 -33.96
CA ALA A 707 -0.47 15.62 -34.97
C ALA A 707 -0.07 16.87 -35.80
N VAL A 708 0.26 17.95 -35.12
CA VAL A 708 0.71 19.21 -35.78
C VAL A 708 1.97 18.96 -36.60
N LYS A 709 2.92 18.17 -36.10
CA LYS A 709 4.14 17.81 -36.83
C LYS A 709 3.86 17.05 -38.11
N GLN A 710 2.76 16.28 -38.18
CA GLN A 710 2.33 15.58 -39.40
C GLN A 710 1.45 16.45 -40.31
N GLY A 711 1.20 17.71 -39.96
CA GLY A 711 0.46 18.68 -40.79
C GLY A 711 -1.05 18.72 -40.57
N VAL A 712 -1.59 17.99 -39.60
CA VAL A 712 -3.01 18.06 -39.21
C VAL A 712 -3.22 19.11 -38.10
N ASP A 713 -4.47 19.53 -37.88
CA ASP A 713 -4.76 20.68 -37.00
C ASP A 713 -4.80 20.32 -35.52
N ALA A 714 -5.19 19.09 -35.18
CA ALA A 714 -5.27 18.64 -33.80
C ALA A 714 -5.04 17.14 -33.63
N GLY A 715 -4.47 16.77 -32.46
CA GLY A 715 -4.33 15.39 -32.03
C GLY A 715 -5.16 15.12 -30.78
N PHE A 716 -5.82 13.95 -30.73
CA PHE A 716 -6.68 13.52 -29.65
C PHE A 716 -6.20 12.17 -29.11
N GLY A 717 -5.44 12.22 -28.05
CA GLY A 717 -4.88 11.04 -27.38
C GLY A 717 -5.84 10.39 -26.40
N ARG A 718 -5.30 9.50 -25.58
CA ARG A 718 -6.03 8.79 -24.55
C ARG A 718 -6.69 9.75 -23.57
N GLY A 719 -7.98 9.53 -23.28
CA GLY A 719 -8.77 10.38 -22.37
C GLY A 719 -9.45 11.57 -23.06
N SER A 720 -9.30 11.74 -24.39
CA SER A 720 -10.05 12.74 -25.14
C SER A 720 -11.53 12.38 -25.14
N LYS A 721 -12.38 13.39 -24.91
CA LYS A 721 -13.85 13.29 -24.88
C LYS A 721 -14.48 14.13 -26.01
N GLY A 722 -15.75 13.90 -26.28
CA GLY A 722 -16.50 14.69 -27.28
C GLY A 722 -16.40 16.20 -27.10
N ILE A 723 -16.40 16.70 -25.86
CA ILE A 723 -16.26 18.14 -25.56
C ILE A 723 -14.91 18.72 -26.01
N HIS A 724 -13.83 17.94 -25.93
CA HIS A 724 -12.50 18.40 -26.39
C HIS A 724 -12.49 18.60 -27.92
N VAL A 725 -13.07 17.63 -28.65
CA VAL A 725 -13.17 17.68 -30.10
C VAL A 725 -14.13 18.77 -30.53
N ALA A 726 -15.28 18.93 -29.89
CA ALA A 726 -16.21 19.99 -30.14
C ALA A 726 -15.59 21.39 -29.92
N THR A 727 -14.85 21.55 -28.84
CA THR A 727 -14.10 22.78 -28.55
C THR A 727 -13.11 23.12 -29.67
N PHE A 728 -12.33 22.10 -30.08
CA PHE A 728 -11.40 22.26 -31.19
C PHE A 728 -12.13 22.73 -32.48
N LEU A 729 -13.20 22.03 -32.84
CA LEU A 729 -13.95 22.34 -34.07
C LEU A 729 -14.50 23.79 -34.07
N VAL A 730 -15.04 24.23 -32.92
CA VAL A 730 -15.58 25.59 -32.80
C VAL A 730 -14.46 26.64 -32.84
N LYS A 731 -13.40 26.45 -32.04
CA LYS A 731 -12.28 27.41 -32.01
C LYS A 731 -11.58 27.50 -33.36
N LYS A 732 -11.25 26.37 -33.97
CA LYS A 732 -10.57 26.35 -35.27
C LYS A 732 -11.40 26.98 -36.38
N ARG A 733 -12.71 26.74 -36.39
CA ARG A 733 -13.61 27.40 -37.32
C ARG A 733 -13.64 28.91 -37.12
N ARG A 734 -13.65 29.41 -35.88
CA ARG A 734 -13.57 30.85 -35.59
C ARG A 734 -12.28 31.46 -36.15
N GLU A 735 -11.14 30.81 -35.88
CA GLU A 735 -9.85 31.22 -36.43
C GLU A 735 -9.85 31.30 -37.97
N MET A 736 -10.41 30.30 -38.66
CA MET A 736 -10.49 30.25 -40.13
C MET A 736 -11.38 31.34 -40.71
N ARG A 737 -12.34 31.88 -39.94
CA ARG A 737 -13.20 32.99 -40.34
C ARG A 737 -12.58 34.36 -40.10
N GLU A 738 -11.85 34.50 -38.98
CA GLU A 738 -11.18 35.76 -38.63
C GLU A 738 -9.93 36.02 -39.46
N GLY A 739 -9.26 34.97 -39.93
CA GLY A 739 -8.12 35.06 -40.80
C GLY A 739 -8.43 35.37 -42.28
N LYS A 740 -9.75 35.56 -42.59
CA LYS A 740 -10.24 36.10 -43.87
C LYS A 740 -10.66 37.55 -43.70
#